data_f81a7c2379fe2477031ee9d169d408ab
#
_entry.id   f81a7c2379fe2477031ee9d169d408ab
#
_cell.length_a   1.000
_cell.length_b   1.000
_cell.length_c   1.000
_cell.angle_alpha   90.00
_cell.angle_beta   90.00
_cell.angle_gamma   90.00
#
_symmetry.space_group_name_H-M   'P 1'
#
loop_
_entity.id
_entity.type
_entity.pdbx_description
1 polymer ?
#
loop_
_entity_poly.entity_id
_entity_poly.type
_entity_poly.pdbx_seq_one_letter_code
_entity_poly.pdbx_strand_id
1 'polypeptide(L)'
;MVFQPARRTSRPRFTALVPVLFGSLCLVPACLRPPPLGAEPGQKAAAKGATAGGEPGAIVAAGYYEPTWGDSSGRDGKGGVKLSLSTEKKLPLVTSDFDKAKRGDKVTGQKPDWLLFHGPGELSLAIDFVWVTKSDEKYFGNAWAGGGLAFNGSWSPIDGTGARYLVLWAKANVAGVKLAVNLHSASKTKGKEDTGPIELSEFVPGGQLDGTWRRIVIPLGAFPDVAHVDLKGLQQVAFNVRGGYPENKNVAVYFDNVYLTNIDMVTPVSNLGYVARPDGVRLVWEKDAAEKVEQFAISVNQKPVLKADGKGRSVLIPTSALGSPRPTVVGIACVGANEVSDEQTVSVELPTRPALAATVKLGAPAHEISPFIFGINWGSASSIKDIGATVRRWGGNRTTKYNWKNDVDNAGVDWFFLNDYSKPPQTPEEKKKYHQFIKETLAGGAQVNFGIPIVPFIAKPHPDEKERYCSYPVKLYPEQEKTDGQGCGNGKKPNGDIIWDNDPSLSMVKNSPELQREFVETAVKHFGAASKGGVQFYSLDNEPGLWMHTHRDIMPQGVTAEQLADWNIQYATVIKTADPSAQVIGFGAWGVLELAGSNQDYLPPGPAGYKRQKEDVKEPDKFRERKKHGGDSQLVYLLKRFKQAEAQAGKRLVDTVDIHWYPELYGKDAKGEKRRVLDDIPYDKAFARLQWESIREWYDPSFQPTAELESWTAGSNREMLWQPYHPIIPALRKIVDTYYPGTKLAINEYDSGSPEHYHGALIRAAVLGIFMQENLYMAQNWHQTESNKFTYWAQKLYGNYDGKGSRVGGKFVPSQSSQPDLLTFAATSGARFRIVLVNKNPEERIEATVALPSPASRYRTYTLSETLGLRLLEDQGETRGDRIAVVVPPYAAVLIATE
;
A
#
# COMPACT_ATOMS: atom_id res chain seq x y z
N MET A 1 37.43 1.15 44.08
CA MET A 1 36.80 -0.10 43.64
C MET A 1 36.48 0.03 42.16
N VAL A 2 37.16 -0.77 41.37
CA VAL A 2 37.13 -0.74 39.92
C VAL A 2 35.95 -1.55 39.46
N PHE A 3 35.07 -0.99 38.63
CA PHE A 3 34.15 -1.75 37.80
C PHE A 3 34.35 -1.37 36.34
N GLN A 4 34.82 -2.31 35.57
CA GLN A 4 34.85 -2.26 34.12
C GLN A 4 33.43 -2.36 33.55
N PRO A 5 33.08 -1.60 32.50
CA PRO A 5 31.84 -1.81 31.82
C PRO A 5 32.00 -2.86 30.71
N ALA A 6 31.10 -3.84 30.75
CA ALA A 6 30.94 -4.82 29.67
C ALA A 6 30.53 -4.12 28.38
N ARG A 7 31.24 -4.42 27.31
CA ARG A 7 30.88 -4.06 25.94
C ARG A 7 29.56 -4.74 25.56
N ARG A 8 28.52 -3.98 25.37
CA ARG A 8 27.39 -4.36 24.54
C ARG A 8 27.27 -3.36 23.40
N THR A 9 27.63 -3.82 22.23
CA THR A 9 27.39 -3.17 20.96
C THR A 9 25.92 -3.33 20.62
N SER A 10 25.10 -2.36 20.95
CA SER A 10 23.78 -2.20 20.34
C SER A 10 23.83 -1.00 19.41
N ARG A 11 23.92 -1.26 18.12
CA ARG A 11 23.67 -0.25 17.09
C ARG A 11 22.18 0.09 17.13
N PRO A 12 21.78 1.35 17.23
CA PRO A 12 20.42 1.71 16.85
C PRO A 12 20.34 1.58 15.33
N ARG A 13 19.52 0.65 14.90
CA ARG A 13 19.05 0.63 13.51
C ARG A 13 18.16 1.86 13.34
N PHE A 14 18.62 2.86 12.61
CA PHE A 14 17.69 3.68 11.87
C PHE A 14 17.00 2.73 10.90
N THR A 15 15.76 2.43 11.16
CA THR A 15 14.90 1.80 10.17
C THR A 15 14.83 2.81 9.03
N ALA A 16 15.50 2.53 7.95
CA ALA A 16 15.28 3.23 6.71
C ALA A 16 13.78 3.16 6.46
N LEU A 17 13.16 4.30 6.28
CA LEU A 17 11.85 4.38 5.64
C LEU A 17 11.93 3.49 4.41
N VAL A 18 11.14 2.44 4.42
CA VAL A 18 11.02 1.53 3.28
C VAL A 18 10.66 2.39 2.08
N PRO A 19 11.43 2.32 1.00
CA PRO A 19 11.01 3.00 -0.22
C PRO A 19 9.68 2.39 -0.61
N VAL A 20 8.71 3.24 -0.81
CA VAL A 20 7.47 2.90 -1.47
C VAL A 20 7.84 2.14 -2.73
N LEU A 21 7.41 0.92 -2.81
CA LEU A 21 7.36 0.18 -4.04
C LEU A 21 6.57 1.03 -5.05
N PHE A 22 7.30 1.72 -5.92
CA PHE A 22 6.75 1.98 -7.22
C PHE A 22 6.29 0.63 -7.73
N GLY A 23 5.04 0.53 -8.10
CA GLY A 23 4.53 -0.63 -8.79
C GLY A 23 5.58 -1.00 -9.82
N SER A 24 6.27 -2.07 -9.57
CA SER A 24 7.26 -2.57 -10.50
C SER A 24 6.51 -2.89 -11.77
N LEU A 25 6.51 -1.93 -12.70
CA LEU A 25 6.67 -2.36 -14.06
C LEU A 25 7.96 -3.18 -14.02
N CYS A 26 7.83 -4.49 -14.02
CA CYS A 26 8.90 -5.35 -14.46
C CYS A 26 9.18 -4.94 -15.91
N LEU A 27 10.04 -3.98 -16.09
CA LEU A 27 10.87 -3.93 -17.26
C LEU A 27 11.76 -5.16 -17.12
N VAL A 28 11.28 -6.26 -17.70
CA VAL A 28 12.17 -7.34 -18.08
C VAL A 28 13.26 -6.67 -18.92
N PRO A 29 14.53 -6.70 -18.51
CA PRO A 29 15.60 -6.24 -19.37
C PRO A 29 15.45 -7.04 -20.66
N ALA A 30 15.46 -6.35 -21.79
CA ALA A 30 15.47 -6.98 -23.09
C ALA A 30 16.46 -8.14 -23.06
N CYS A 31 15.97 -9.35 -23.20
CA CYS A 31 16.74 -10.57 -23.11
C CYS A 31 17.90 -10.51 -24.10
N LEU A 32 19.10 -10.34 -23.58
CA LEU A 32 20.30 -10.78 -24.26
C LEU A 32 20.14 -12.31 -24.37
N ARG A 33 19.98 -12.79 -25.60
CA ARG A 33 19.92 -14.22 -25.92
C ARG A 33 21.16 -14.89 -25.31
N PRO A 34 21.01 -15.92 -24.48
CA PRO A 34 22.13 -16.79 -24.20
C PRO A 34 22.52 -17.51 -25.48
N PRO A 35 23.80 -17.81 -25.69
CA PRO A 35 24.22 -18.65 -26.82
C PRO A 35 23.58 -20.04 -26.71
N PRO A 36 23.25 -20.69 -27.80
CA PRO A 36 22.61 -21.99 -27.76
C PRO A 36 23.53 -23.01 -27.11
N LEU A 37 23.13 -23.59 -26.02
CA LEU A 37 23.73 -24.81 -25.49
C LEU A 37 23.41 -25.93 -26.47
N GLY A 38 24.43 -26.54 -27.03
CA GLY A 38 24.33 -27.61 -28.00
C GLY A 38 23.48 -28.77 -27.50
N ALA A 39 22.39 -28.99 -28.18
CA ALA A 39 21.56 -30.18 -28.01
C ALA A 39 22.11 -31.27 -28.92
N GLU A 40 22.38 -32.43 -28.34
CA GLU A 40 22.60 -33.64 -29.12
C GLU A 40 21.34 -34.02 -29.93
N PRO A 41 21.51 -34.56 -31.15
CA PRO A 41 20.38 -34.82 -32.02
C PRO A 41 19.70 -36.13 -31.70
N GLY A 42 18.53 -36.06 -31.12
CA GLY A 42 17.70 -37.24 -30.87
C GLY A 42 16.23 -36.97 -31.14
N GLN A 43 15.78 -37.41 -32.30
CA GLN A 43 14.36 -37.52 -32.71
C GLN A 43 13.58 -36.25 -33.01
N LYS A 44 13.69 -35.84 -34.28
CA LYS A 44 12.69 -34.98 -34.93
C LYS A 44 11.39 -35.75 -35.14
N ALA A 45 10.39 -35.50 -34.32
CA ALA A 45 9.02 -35.71 -34.72
C ALA A 45 8.47 -34.41 -35.25
N ALA A 46 8.31 -34.32 -36.56
CA ALA A 46 7.72 -33.17 -37.22
C ALA A 46 6.25 -33.00 -36.79
N ALA A 47 5.96 -31.98 -35.99
CA ALA A 47 4.61 -31.54 -35.78
C ALA A 47 4.12 -30.82 -37.06
N LYS A 48 3.30 -31.48 -37.82
CA LYS A 48 2.47 -30.83 -38.84
C LYS A 48 1.49 -29.92 -38.10
N GLY A 49 1.53 -28.63 -38.43
CA GLY A 49 0.59 -27.65 -37.91
C GLY A 49 -0.85 -28.09 -38.08
N ALA A 50 -1.58 -28.15 -37.01
CA ALA A 50 -3.01 -28.30 -37.07
C ALA A 50 -3.59 -26.96 -37.51
N THR A 51 -4.04 -26.89 -38.74
CA THR A 51 -4.87 -25.80 -39.24
C THR A 51 -6.17 -25.79 -38.42
N ALA A 52 -6.44 -24.65 -37.82
CA ALA A 52 -7.71 -24.40 -37.14
C ALA A 52 -8.85 -24.40 -38.14
N GLY A 53 -9.52 -25.54 -38.25
CA GLY A 53 -10.78 -25.75 -38.94
C GLY A 53 -11.70 -26.38 -37.95
N GLY A 54 -12.10 -25.67 -36.94
CA GLY A 54 -13.03 -26.12 -35.92
C GLY A 54 -14.21 -25.19 -35.79
N GLU A 55 -15.37 -25.77 -35.52
CA GLU A 55 -16.60 -25.07 -35.23
C GLU A 55 -16.41 -23.94 -34.19
N PRO A 56 -17.26 -22.87 -34.23
CA PRO A 56 -17.13 -21.76 -33.29
C PRO A 56 -17.28 -22.24 -31.86
N GLY A 57 -16.24 -22.10 -31.06
CA GLY A 57 -16.28 -22.38 -29.64
C GLY A 57 -15.13 -23.15 -29.02
N ALA A 58 -14.22 -23.68 -29.82
CA ALA A 58 -13.12 -24.47 -29.27
C ALA A 58 -11.76 -23.77 -29.40
N ILE A 59 -11.16 -23.44 -28.27
CA ILE A 59 -9.80 -22.91 -28.20
C ILE A 59 -8.91 -23.95 -27.59
N VAL A 60 -7.83 -24.20 -28.26
CA VAL A 60 -6.88 -25.22 -27.86
C VAL A 60 -5.60 -24.56 -27.43
N ALA A 61 -5.18 -24.89 -26.26
CA ALA A 61 -3.78 -24.78 -25.96
C ALA A 61 -3.31 -26.13 -25.46
N ALA A 62 -2.52 -26.79 -26.24
CA ALA A 62 -2.01 -28.05 -25.84
C ALA A 62 -0.57 -27.95 -25.46
N GLY A 63 -0.30 -28.24 -24.27
CA GLY A 63 0.99 -28.11 -23.83
C GLY A 63 2.01 -29.18 -24.20
N TYR A 64 3.14 -28.74 -24.53
CA TYR A 64 4.41 -29.29 -24.08
C TYR A 64 4.81 -28.43 -22.91
N TYR A 65 5.00 -29.06 -21.75
CA TYR A 65 5.63 -28.36 -20.65
C TYR A 65 7.13 -28.26 -20.95
N GLU A 66 7.52 -27.27 -21.72
CA GLU A 66 8.92 -26.89 -21.76
C GLU A 66 9.10 -25.76 -20.76
N PRO A 67 9.97 -25.98 -19.76
CA PRO A 67 10.40 -24.90 -18.90
C PRO A 67 11.04 -23.82 -19.77
N THR A 68 10.48 -22.63 -19.76
CA THR A 68 10.94 -21.57 -20.64
C THR A 68 12.10 -20.79 -20.03
N TRP A 69 12.05 -20.59 -18.75
CA TRP A 69 13.10 -19.92 -17.98
C TRP A 69 12.89 -20.15 -16.49
N GLY A 70 13.99 -20.03 -15.71
CA GLY A 70 13.94 -19.94 -14.26
C GLY A 70 15.06 -19.04 -13.78
N ASP A 71 14.74 -18.15 -12.86
CA ASP A 71 15.70 -17.21 -12.28
C ASP A 71 15.32 -16.88 -10.84
N SER A 72 16.31 -16.37 -10.08
CA SER A 72 16.09 -15.92 -8.72
C SER A 72 16.98 -14.72 -8.40
N SER A 73 16.55 -13.88 -7.47
CA SER A 73 17.31 -12.73 -7.00
C SER A 73 18.46 -13.09 -6.04
N GLY A 74 18.64 -14.37 -5.70
CA GLY A 74 19.74 -14.82 -4.85
C GLY A 74 21.08 -14.84 -5.60
N ARG A 75 22.03 -14.00 -5.21
CA ARG A 75 23.34 -13.86 -5.87
C ARG A 75 24.48 -14.57 -5.17
N ASP A 76 24.24 -15.23 -4.06
CA ASP A 76 25.28 -15.91 -3.28
C ASP A 76 25.63 -17.32 -3.80
N GLY A 77 25.05 -17.73 -4.92
CA GLY A 77 25.25 -19.04 -5.53
C GLY A 77 24.64 -20.21 -4.76
N LYS A 78 23.92 -19.94 -3.66
CA LYS A 78 23.28 -20.94 -2.83
C LYS A 78 21.79 -21.08 -3.05
N GLY A 79 21.16 -20.09 -3.68
CA GLY A 79 19.76 -20.12 -4.10
C GLY A 79 19.67 -20.21 -5.62
N GLY A 80 18.78 -21.02 -6.13
CA GLY A 80 18.50 -21.14 -7.56
C GLY A 80 17.14 -21.74 -7.79
N VAL A 81 16.51 -21.34 -8.91
CA VAL A 81 15.31 -21.98 -9.41
C VAL A 81 15.73 -23.10 -10.35
N LYS A 82 15.27 -24.31 -10.07
CA LYS A 82 15.40 -25.43 -10.97
C LYS A 82 14.03 -25.78 -11.52
N LEU A 83 13.89 -25.69 -12.81
CA LEU A 83 12.73 -26.21 -13.52
C LEU A 83 13.01 -27.63 -13.99
N SER A 84 12.14 -28.56 -13.68
CA SER A 84 12.29 -29.95 -14.09
C SER A 84 10.94 -30.62 -14.31
N LEU A 85 10.93 -31.66 -15.14
CA LEU A 85 9.81 -32.57 -15.18
C LEU A 85 9.91 -33.52 -13.99
N SER A 86 8.86 -33.60 -13.19
CA SER A 86 8.78 -34.41 -12.00
C SER A 86 8.09 -35.73 -12.30
N THR A 87 8.59 -36.80 -11.69
CA THR A 87 7.92 -38.12 -11.67
C THR A 87 6.86 -38.22 -10.58
N GLU A 88 6.62 -37.14 -9.82
CA GLU A 88 5.48 -37.09 -8.93
C GLU A 88 4.20 -37.25 -9.73
N LYS A 89 3.63 -38.40 -9.64
CA LYS A 89 2.38 -38.76 -10.29
C LYS A 89 1.28 -37.93 -9.67
N LYS A 90 0.65 -37.25 -10.52
CA LYS A 90 -0.65 -36.99 -10.80
C LYS A 90 -1.78 -37.38 -9.89
N LEU A 91 -2.54 -36.48 -9.84
CA LEU A 91 -3.99 -36.35 -9.82
C LEU A 91 -4.71 -37.67 -9.71
N PRO A 92 -5.25 -38.02 -8.55
CA PRO A 92 -6.40 -38.87 -8.53
C PRO A 92 -7.53 -38.03 -9.09
N LEU A 93 -7.51 -37.83 -10.38
CA LEU A 93 -8.62 -37.15 -10.91
C LEU A 93 -9.77 -38.01 -11.11
N VAL A 94 -10.73 -37.44 -10.59
CA VAL A 94 -12.04 -37.51 -11.16
C VAL A 94 -11.93 -38.10 -12.53
N THR A 95 -12.36 -39.29 -12.59
CA THR A 95 -12.64 -40.05 -13.77
C THR A 95 -13.41 -39.23 -14.79
N SER A 96 -12.71 -38.29 -15.37
CA SER A 96 -13.22 -37.61 -16.55
C SER A 96 -12.52 -38.26 -17.71
N ASP A 97 -13.15 -38.26 -18.83
CA ASP A 97 -12.61 -38.75 -20.09
C ASP A 97 -11.25 -38.14 -20.44
N PHE A 98 -10.79 -37.24 -19.61
CA PHE A 98 -9.51 -36.52 -19.71
C PHE A 98 -8.30 -37.47 -19.65
N ASP A 99 -8.30 -38.45 -18.76
CA ASP A 99 -7.18 -39.38 -18.65
C ASP A 99 -7.08 -40.37 -19.79
N LYS A 100 -8.10 -40.45 -20.65
CA LYS A 100 -8.16 -41.35 -21.79
C LYS A 100 -7.82 -40.70 -23.10
N ALA A 101 -7.86 -39.36 -23.15
CA ALA A 101 -7.63 -38.64 -24.37
C ALA A 101 -6.13 -38.56 -24.70
N LYS A 102 -5.82 -38.80 -25.96
CA LYS A 102 -4.49 -38.54 -26.51
C LYS A 102 -4.38 -37.08 -26.92
N ARG A 103 -3.15 -36.62 -27.05
CA ARG A 103 -2.88 -35.26 -27.52
C ARG A 103 -3.67 -34.96 -28.83
N GLY A 104 -4.49 -33.93 -28.80
CA GLY A 104 -5.31 -33.50 -29.91
C GLY A 104 -6.64 -34.22 -30.11
N ASP A 105 -6.97 -35.19 -29.23
CA ASP A 105 -8.27 -35.84 -29.28
C ASP A 105 -9.34 -34.92 -28.71
N LYS A 106 -10.54 -34.97 -29.32
CA LYS A 106 -11.72 -34.35 -28.72
C LYS A 106 -12.22 -35.22 -27.59
N VAL A 107 -12.55 -34.66 -26.46
CA VAL A 107 -13.24 -35.35 -25.39
C VAL A 107 -14.67 -35.56 -25.80
N THR A 108 -15.03 -36.82 -25.96
CA THR A 108 -16.38 -37.21 -26.37
C THR A 108 -17.29 -37.33 -25.16
N GLY A 109 -18.44 -36.68 -25.22
CA GLY A 109 -19.49 -36.76 -24.18
C GLY A 109 -19.85 -35.47 -23.53
N GLN A 110 -19.05 -34.45 -23.63
CA GLN A 110 -19.39 -33.05 -23.33
C GLN A 110 -19.13 -32.19 -24.56
N LYS A 111 -19.80 -31.05 -24.66
CA LYS A 111 -19.49 -30.06 -25.69
C LYS A 111 -17.99 -29.88 -25.75
N PRO A 112 -17.40 -29.68 -26.95
CA PRO A 112 -15.99 -29.87 -27.18
C PRO A 112 -15.16 -29.07 -26.18
N ASP A 113 -14.72 -29.79 -25.17
CA ASP A 113 -13.68 -29.39 -24.31
C ASP A 113 -12.39 -29.79 -24.93
N TRP A 114 -11.51 -28.83 -25.02
CA TRP A 114 -10.18 -29.14 -25.47
C TRP A 114 -9.36 -29.51 -24.30
N LEU A 115 -9.20 -30.76 -24.26
CA LEU A 115 -8.25 -31.31 -23.37
C LEU A 115 -6.89 -30.91 -23.76
N LEU A 116 -6.22 -30.60 -22.75
CA LEU A 116 -4.87 -30.33 -22.88
C LEU A 116 -4.17 -30.68 -21.65
N PHE A 117 -3.47 -31.42 -21.50
CA PHE A 117 -2.29 -31.99 -21.91
C PHE A 117 -1.53 -32.50 -20.69
N HIS A 118 -1.34 -33.71 -20.67
CA HIS A 118 -0.30 -34.35 -19.85
C HIS A 118 1.03 -34.16 -20.55
N GLY A 119 2.08 -33.75 -19.85
CA GLY A 119 3.44 -33.88 -20.36
C GLY A 119 3.71 -35.32 -20.81
N PRO A 120 4.68 -35.58 -21.67
CA PRO A 120 4.97 -36.90 -22.11
C PRO A 120 5.22 -37.86 -20.91
N GLY A 121 4.41 -38.89 -20.78
CA GLY A 121 4.61 -39.92 -19.80
C GLY A 121 4.12 -39.65 -18.37
N GLU A 122 3.02 -38.97 -18.18
CA GLU A 122 2.43 -38.71 -16.84
C GLU A 122 3.34 -37.90 -15.91
N LEU A 123 4.05 -36.90 -16.44
CA LEU A 123 4.92 -36.03 -15.67
C LEU A 123 4.24 -34.71 -15.38
N SER A 124 4.44 -34.17 -14.19
CA SER A 124 4.10 -32.77 -13.85
C SER A 124 5.32 -31.86 -13.98
N LEU A 125 5.10 -30.56 -14.21
CA LEU A 125 6.17 -29.58 -14.10
C LEU A 125 6.44 -29.31 -12.63
N ALA A 126 7.70 -29.36 -12.22
CA ALA A 126 8.13 -28.92 -10.90
C ALA A 126 8.95 -27.63 -11.01
N ILE A 127 8.60 -26.66 -10.20
CA ILE A 127 9.43 -25.48 -9.92
C ILE A 127 10.02 -25.69 -8.52
N ASP A 128 11.30 -26.06 -8.48
CA ASP A 128 12.04 -26.23 -7.24
C ASP A 128 12.92 -25.04 -6.97
N PHE A 129 12.89 -24.50 -5.76
CA PHE A 129 13.78 -23.44 -5.34
C PHE A 129 14.12 -23.53 -3.85
N VAL A 130 15.30 -23.03 -3.48
CA VAL A 130 15.69 -22.83 -2.10
C VAL A 130 15.50 -21.37 -1.74
N TRP A 131 14.62 -21.11 -0.79
CA TRP A 131 14.38 -19.76 -0.34
C TRP A 131 15.48 -19.30 0.62
N VAL A 132 16.21 -18.27 0.26
CA VAL A 132 17.24 -17.65 1.07
C VAL A 132 16.73 -16.29 1.54
N THR A 133 16.35 -16.21 2.81
CA THR A 133 15.74 -14.97 3.36
C THR A 133 16.75 -13.92 3.75
N LYS A 134 18.02 -14.26 3.94
CA LYS A 134 19.07 -13.25 3.97
C LYS A 134 19.40 -12.86 2.53
N SER A 135 18.44 -12.18 1.90
CA SER A 135 18.84 -11.25 0.85
C SER A 135 19.85 -10.32 1.52
N ASP A 136 21.02 -10.28 0.94
CA ASP A 136 21.96 -9.24 1.25
C ASP A 136 21.21 -7.94 1.52
N GLU A 137 21.45 -7.28 2.65
CA GLU A 137 20.96 -5.93 2.94
C GLU A 137 21.26 -4.95 1.78
N LYS A 138 22.12 -5.37 0.87
CA LYS A 138 22.54 -4.73 -0.37
C LYS A 138 21.44 -4.57 -1.44
N TYR A 139 20.39 -5.36 -1.43
CA TYR A 139 19.39 -5.40 -2.52
C TYR A 139 17.94 -5.19 -2.06
N PHE A 140 17.73 -4.56 -0.92
CA PHE A 140 16.40 -4.20 -0.43
C PHE A 140 15.34 -5.30 -0.61
N GLY A 141 15.64 -6.46 -0.08
CA GLY A 141 14.66 -7.27 0.59
C GLY A 141 13.66 -8.10 -0.20
N ASN A 142 13.51 -7.95 -1.49
CA ASN A 142 12.53 -8.75 -2.22
C ASN A 142 13.21 -9.87 -3.02
N ALA A 143 13.56 -10.95 -2.35
CA ALA A 143 13.91 -12.18 -3.03
C ALA A 143 12.71 -12.64 -3.88
N TRP A 144 12.93 -13.04 -5.11
CA TRP A 144 11.93 -13.60 -5.99
C TRP A 144 12.51 -14.82 -6.72
N ALA A 145 11.63 -15.72 -7.09
CA ALA A 145 11.95 -16.84 -7.94
C ALA A 145 10.84 -16.99 -8.97
N GLY A 146 11.16 -17.32 -10.20
CA GLY A 146 10.15 -17.41 -11.25
C GLY A 146 10.49 -18.43 -12.30
N GLY A 147 9.49 -18.80 -13.07
CA GLY A 147 9.60 -19.70 -14.20
C GLY A 147 8.41 -19.55 -15.12
N GLY A 148 8.47 -20.14 -16.30
CA GLY A 148 7.38 -20.08 -17.27
C GLY A 148 7.12 -21.43 -17.92
N LEU A 149 5.89 -21.61 -18.38
CA LEU A 149 5.41 -22.71 -19.16
C LEU A 149 5.00 -22.20 -20.54
N ALA A 150 5.65 -22.71 -21.58
CA ALA A 150 5.20 -22.45 -22.94
C ALA A 150 3.91 -23.19 -23.24
N PHE A 151 2.98 -22.54 -23.93
CA PHE A 151 1.77 -23.18 -24.40
C PHE A 151 2.02 -24.19 -25.51
N ASN A 152 3.11 -24.07 -26.22
CA ASN A 152 3.58 -25.10 -27.11
C ASN A 152 5.12 -25.21 -27.08
N GLY A 153 5.63 -26.42 -27.34
CA GLY A 153 7.04 -26.78 -27.17
C GLY A 153 8.04 -26.13 -28.14
N SER A 154 7.62 -25.14 -28.93
CA SER A 154 8.51 -24.46 -29.91
C SER A 154 8.57 -22.96 -29.66
N TRP A 155 8.06 -22.47 -28.55
CA TRP A 155 7.85 -21.03 -28.31
C TRP A 155 6.98 -20.32 -29.36
N SER A 156 6.36 -21.11 -30.23
CA SER A 156 5.41 -20.52 -31.17
C SER A 156 4.17 -20.05 -30.44
N PRO A 157 3.68 -18.86 -30.75
CA PRO A 157 2.48 -18.37 -30.14
C PRO A 157 1.26 -19.23 -30.49
N ILE A 158 0.31 -19.28 -29.60
CA ILE A 158 -1.02 -19.86 -29.83
C ILE A 158 -2.06 -18.77 -29.92
N ASP A 159 -3.15 -19.05 -30.63
CA ASP A 159 -4.33 -18.16 -30.65
C ASP A 159 -5.24 -18.49 -29.46
N GLY A 160 -5.17 -17.69 -28.43
CA GLY A 160 -6.07 -17.74 -27.26
C GLY A 160 -7.31 -16.86 -27.38
N THR A 161 -7.59 -16.32 -28.59
CA THR A 161 -8.76 -15.44 -28.80
C THR A 161 -10.05 -16.21 -28.50
N GLY A 162 -10.88 -15.64 -27.64
CA GLY A 162 -12.16 -16.26 -27.22
C GLY A 162 -12.04 -17.19 -26.03
N ALA A 163 -10.81 -17.50 -25.54
CA ALA A 163 -10.67 -18.18 -24.26
C ALA A 163 -11.25 -17.31 -23.13
N ARG A 164 -11.91 -17.97 -22.19
CA ARG A 164 -12.54 -17.31 -21.03
C ARG A 164 -11.82 -17.65 -19.74
N TYR A 165 -11.19 -18.82 -19.69
CA TYR A 165 -10.54 -19.32 -18.48
C TYR A 165 -9.15 -19.91 -18.80
N LEU A 166 -8.22 -19.71 -17.85
CA LEU A 166 -7.02 -20.52 -17.66
C LEU A 166 -7.31 -21.53 -16.56
N VAL A 167 -7.14 -22.82 -16.86
CA VAL A 167 -7.33 -23.92 -15.91
C VAL A 167 -5.98 -24.57 -15.69
N LEU A 168 -5.66 -24.89 -14.45
CA LEU A 168 -4.45 -25.63 -14.10
C LEU A 168 -4.67 -26.43 -12.81
N TRP A 169 -3.84 -27.45 -12.63
CA TRP A 169 -3.73 -28.12 -11.38
C TRP A 169 -2.39 -27.79 -10.74
N ALA A 170 -2.39 -27.53 -9.44
CA ALA A 170 -1.17 -27.25 -8.71
C ALA A 170 -1.19 -27.83 -7.30
N LYS A 171 0.00 -28.12 -6.77
CA LYS A 171 0.26 -28.40 -5.37
C LYS A 171 1.63 -27.87 -4.97
N ALA A 172 1.91 -27.77 -3.68
CA ALA A 172 3.22 -27.40 -3.18
C ALA A 172 3.64 -28.35 -2.06
N ASN A 173 4.95 -28.58 -1.90
CA ASN A 173 5.47 -29.41 -0.81
C ASN A 173 5.41 -28.71 0.56
N VAL A 174 5.13 -27.42 0.59
CA VAL A 174 4.92 -26.62 1.81
C VAL A 174 3.62 -25.82 1.69
N ALA A 175 2.90 -25.66 2.77
CA ALA A 175 1.67 -24.86 2.80
C ALA A 175 1.96 -23.36 2.76
N GLY A 176 1.03 -22.58 2.17
CA GLY A 176 1.09 -21.13 2.19
C GLY A 176 2.02 -20.50 1.16
N VAL A 177 2.41 -21.24 0.10
CA VAL A 177 3.22 -20.70 -1.00
C VAL A 177 2.49 -19.54 -1.67
N LYS A 178 3.11 -18.37 -1.67
CA LYS A 178 2.64 -17.18 -2.40
C LYS A 178 3.20 -17.22 -3.82
N LEU A 179 2.30 -17.37 -4.77
CA LEU A 179 2.63 -17.52 -6.19
C LEU A 179 1.78 -16.56 -7.01
N ALA A 180 2.44 -15.70 -7.77
CA ALA A 180 1.78 -14.86 -8.75
C ALA A 180 1.87 -15.50 -10.14
N VAL A 181 0.82 -15.32 -10.94
CA VAL A 181 0.69 -15.86 -12.29
C VAL A 181 0.39 -14.73 -13.25
N ASN A 182 1.02 -14.72 -14.41
CA ASN A 182 0.70 -13.83 -15.53
C ASN A 182 0.79 -14.56 -16.86
N LEU A 183 0.16 -13.98 -17.89
CA LEU A 183 0.23 -14.46 -19.27
C LEU A 183 1.17 -13.58 -20.05
N HIS A 184 1.98 -14.19 -20.94
CA HIS A 184 2.88 -13.51 -21.84
C HIS A 184 2.52 -13.78 -23.30
N SER A 185 2.53 -12.71 -24.11
CA SER A 185 2.27 -12.72 -25.55
C SER A 185 3.52 -12.27 -26.32
N ALA A 186 3.83 -12.96 -27.41
CA ALA A 186 4.88 -12.53 -28.33
C ALA A 186 4.52 -11.25 -29.12
N SER A 187 3.28 -10.80 -29.04
CA SER A 187 2.76 -9.69 -29.85
C SER A 187 2.48 -8.46 -29.00
N LYS A 188 2.99 -7.31 -29.45
CA LYS A 188 2.70 -5.98 -28.87
C LYS A 188 1.58 -5.22 -29.57
N THR A 189 0.82 -5.86 -30.44
CA THR A 189 -0.17 -5.15 -31.27
C THR A 189 -1.22 -4.41 -30.46
N LYS A 190 -1.51 -4.85 -29.23
CA LYS A 190 -2.41 -4.19 -28.28
C LYS A 190 -1.72 -3.35 -27.21
N GLY A 191 -0.39 -3.20 -27.30
CA GLY A 191 0.38 -2.30 -26.45
C GLY A 191 1.16 -2.95 -25.30
N LYS A 192 0.78 -4.15 -24.84
CA LYS A 192 1.49 -4.90 -23.79
C LYS A 192 1.81 -6.32 -24.24
N GLU A 193 2.95 -6.85 -23.78
CA GLU A 193 3.32 -8.26 -23.93
C GLU A 193 2.79 -9.10 -22.76
N ASP A 194 2.74 -8.54 -21.56
CA ASP A 194 2.36 -9.24 -20.36
C ASP A 194 1.06 -8.69 -19.77
N THR A 195 0.24 -9.58 -19.21
CA THR A 195 -0.81 -9.18 -18.29
C THR A 195 -0.17 -8.75 -16.96
N GLY A 196 -0.88 -7.96 -16.15
CA GLY A 196 -0.53 -7.83 -14.75
C GLY A 196 -0.62 -9.19 -14.05
N PRO A 197 0.22 -9.44 -13.02
CA PRO A 197 0.18 -10.66 -12.24
C PRO A 197 -1.05 -10.70 -11.32
N ILE A 198 -1.55 -11.91 -11.09
CA ILE A 198 -2.57 -12.21 -10.07
C ILE A 198 -1.98 -13.16 -9.04
N GLU A 199 -2.44 -13.08 -7.80
CA GLU A 199 -2.06 -14.03 -6.76
C GLU A 199 -2.86 -15.34 -6.93
N LEU A 200 -2.16 -16.46 -7.12
CA LEU A 200 -2.81 -17.74 -7.36
C LEU A 200 -3.69 -18.19 -6.19
N SER A 201 -3.33 -17.81 -4.96
CA SER A 201 -4.11 -18.10 -3.76
C SER A 201 -5.55 -17.60 -3.80
N GLU A 202 -5.83 -16.55 -4.57
CA GLU A 202 -7.20 -16.04 -4.75
C GLU A 202 -8.11 -17.03 -5.46
N PHE A 203 -7.54 -17.95 -6.23
CA PHE A 203 -8.26 -18.94 -7.03
C PHE A 203 -8.06 -20.38 -6.54
N VAL A 204 -7.20 -20.60 -5.54
CA VAL A 204 -6.97 -21.91 -4.95
C VAL A 204 -8.08 -22.24 -3.96
N PRO A 205 -8.76 -23.38 -4.10
CA PRO A 205 -9.69 -23.86 -3.08
C PRO A 205 -9.04 -23.94 -1.71
N GLY A 206 -9.58 -23.25 -0.70
CA GLY A 206 -8.98 -23.10 0.62
C GLY A 206 -7.94 -21.98 0.76
N GLY A 207 -7.71 -21.17 -0.28
CA GLY A 207 -6.90 -19.97 -0.22
C GLY A 207 -5.37 -20.18 -0.19
N GLN A 208 -4.89 -21.43 -0.23
CA GLN A 208 -3.46 -21.73 -0.24
C GLN A 208 -3.15 -23.07 -0.92
N LEU A 209 -1.97 -23.14 -1.53
CA LEU A 209 -1.41 -24.42 -1.98
C LEU A 209 -0.83 -25.18 -0.79
N ASP A 210 -1.00 -26.50 -0.84
CA ASP A 210 -0.43 -27.46 0.11
C ASP A 210 0.01 -28.75 -0.63
N GLY A 211 0.30 -29.83 0.09
CA GLY A 211 0.67 -31.13 -0.49
C GLY A 211 -0.43 -31.82 -1.30
N THR A 212 -1.61 -31.19 -1.42
CA THR A 212 -2.75 -31.75 -2.15
C THR A 212 -2.89 -31.11 -3.51
N TRP A 213 -3.10 -31.89 -4.55
CA TRP A 213 -3.43 -31.38 -5.86
C TRP A 213 -4.78 -30.63 -5.84
N ARG A 214 -4.75 -29.37 -6.32
CA ARG A 214 -5.93 -28.50 -6.43
C ARG A 214 -6.17 -28.12 -7.88
N ARG A 215 -7.40 -28.26 -8.34
CA ARG A 215 -7.84 -27.68 -9.61
C ARG A 215 -8.04 -26.19 -9.40
N ILE A 216 -7.49 -25.39 -10.27
CA ILE A 216 -7.53 -23.91 -10.20
C ILE A 216 -8.09 -23.42 -11.52
N VAL A 217 -9.17 -22.63 -11.45
CA VAL A 217 -9.85 -22.04 -12.60
C VAL A 217 -9.77 -20.54 -12.47
N ILE A 218 -9.12 -19.90 -13.45
CA ILE A 218 -8.84 -18.47 -13.43
C ILE A 218 -9.56 -17.83 -14.62
N PRO A 219 -10.54 -16.96 -14.40
CA PRO A 219 -11.15 -16.17 -15.47
C PRO A 219 -10.08 -15.29 -16.14
N LEU A 220 -9.98 -15.27 -17.46
CA LEU A 220 -9.00 -14.42 -18.15
C LEU A 220 -9.21 -12.93 -17.85
N GLY A 221 -10.46 -12.53 -17.61
CA GLY A 221 -10.80 -11.17 -17.19
C GLY A 221 -10.26 -10.77 -15.81
N ALA A 222 -9.82 -11.72 -14.98
CA ALA A 222 -9.18 -11.45 -13.69
C ALA A 222 -7.74 -10.94 -13.84
N PHE A 223 -7.09 -11.21 -14.96
CA PHE A 223 -5.73 -10.71 -15.19
C PHE A 223 -5.75 -9.21 -15.48
N PRO A 224 -5.05 -8.40 -14.69
CA PRO A 224 -4.88 -6.97 -14.99
C PRO A 224 -4.32 -6.78 -16.40
N ASP A 225 -4.81 -5.75 -17.09
CA ASP A 225 -4.36 -5.40 -18.43
C ASP A 225 -4.60 -6.44 -19.56
N VAL A 226 -5.33 -7.51 -19.33
CA VAL A 226 -5.61 -8.53 -20.34
C VAL A 226 -6.20 -7.93 -21.63
N ALA A 227 -6.98 -6.86 -21.53
CA ALA A 227 -7.53 -6.15 -22.69
C ALA A 227 -6.44 -5.50 -23.58
N HIS A 228 -5.26 -5.25 -23.01
CA HIS A 228 -4.11 -4.64 -23.67
C HIS A 228 -3.06 -5.66 -24.12
N VAL A 229 -3.32 -6.95 -23.93
CA VAL A 229 -2.47 -8.06 -24.38
C VAL A 229 -3.11 -8.72 -25.61
N ASP A 230 -2.31 -9.00 -26.62
CA ASP A 230 -2.79 -9.67 -27.83
C ASP A 230 -2.87 -11.19 -27.60
N LEU A 231 -4.07 -11.68 -27.33
CA LEU A 231 -4.30 -13.12 -27.09
C LEU A 231 -4.01 -14.02 -28.30
N LYS A 232 -3.89 -13.47 -29.53
CA LYS A 232 -3.45 -14.24 -30.71
C LYS A 232 -1.97 -14.64 -30.65
N GLY A 233 -1.22 -13.95 -29.81
CA GLY A 233 0.20 -14.16 -29.67
C GLY A 233 0.61 -14.82 -28.36
N LEU A 234 -0.28 -15.49 -27.63
CA LEU A 234 0.05 -16.10 -26.35
C LEU A 234 1.14 -17.14 -26.47
N GLN A 235 2.22 -16.97 -25.69
CA GLN A 235 3.37 -17.89 -25.69
C GLN A 235 3.49 -18.71 -24.42
N GLN A 236 3.25 -18.10 -23.25
CA GLN A 236 3.49 -18.77 -21.97
C GLN A 236 2.60 -18.27 -20.84
N VAL A 237 2.50 -19.10 -19.82
CA VAL A 237 2.10 -18.76 -18.46
C VAL A 237 3.36 -18.59 -17.65
N ALA A 238 3.56 -17.43 -17.03
CA ALA A 238 4.68 -17.17 -16.14
C ALA A 238 4.25 -17.26 -14.67
N PHE A 239 5.12 -17.83 -13.85
CA PHE A 239 4.92 -18.01 -12.41
C PHE A 239 6.01 -17.27 -11.65
N ASN A 240 5.62 -16.47 -10.67
CA ASN A 240 6.54 -15.71 -9.83
C ASN A 240 6.25 -16.02 -8.37
N VAL A 241 7.24 -16.51 -7.66
CA VAL A 241 7.16 -16.78 -6.23
C VAL A 241 7.67 -15.56 -5.47
N ARG A 242 6.89 -15.06 -4.53
CA ARG A 242 7.19 -13.86 -3.76
C ARG A 242 7.14 -14.14 -2.28
N GLY A 243 8.26 -13.96 -1.56
CA GLY A 243 8.41 -13.82 -0.11
C GLY A 243 7.62 -14.70 0.86
N GLY A 244 8.08 -14.76 2.08
CA GLY A 244 7.31 -15.32 3.20
C GLY A 244 7.54 -16.79 3.52
N TYR A 245 8.60 -17.41 3.01
CA TYR A 245 8.91 -18.83 3.24
C TYR A 245 9.92 -19.04 4.36
N PRO A 246 9.89 -20.22 5.02
CA PRO A 246 10.93 -20.55 6.00
C PRO A 246 12.32 -20.59 5.37
N GLU A 247 13.30 -20.00 6.04
CA GLU A 247 14.70 -20.00 5.60
C GLU A 247 15.23 -21.40 5.32
N ASN A 248 15.99 -21.51 4.23
CA ASN A 248 16.74 -22.72 3.84
C ASN A 248 15.88 -23.99 3.63
N LYS A 249 14.58 -23.84 3.38
CA LYS A 249 13.76 -24.98 2.96
C LYS A 249 13.66 -25.05 1.44
N ASN A 250 13.74 -26.25 0.93
CA ASN A 250 13.36 -26.53 -0.45
C ASN A 250 11.86 -26.35 -0.60
N VAL A 251 11.48 -25.44 -1.46
CA VAL A 251 10.09 -25.22 -1.86
C VAL A 251 9.94 -25.76 -3.28
N ALA A 252 8.99 -26.64 -3.48
CA ALA A 252 8.64 -27.17 -4.77
C ALA A 252 7.16 -26.91 -5.04
N VAL A 253 6.87 -26.31 -6.20
CA VAL A 253 5.51 -26.16 -6.70
C VAL A 253 5.38 -27.00 -7.96
N TYR A 254 4.35 -27.80 -8.01
CA TYR A 254 4.07 -28.71 -9.11
C TYR A 254 2.84 -28.25 -9.86
N PHE A 255 2.91 -28.26 -11.18
CA PHE A 255 1.82 -27.92 -12.08
C PHE A 255 1.50 -29.07 -13.02
N ASP A 256 0.23 -29.24 -13.31
CA ASP A 256 -0.24 -30.21 -14.29
C ASP A 256 -1.53 -29.71 -14.96
N ASN A 257 -1.87 -30.27 -16.11
CA ASN A 257 -3.10 -29.98 -16.87
C ASN A 257 -3.39 -28.46 -17.03
N VAL A 258 -2.40 -27.70 -17.52
CA VAL A 258 -2.52 -26.26 -17.78
C VAL A 258 -3.14 -26.06 -19.15
N TYR A 259 -4.30 -25.38 -19.22
CA TYR A 259 -4.98 -25.13 -20.49
C TYR A 259 -5.89 -23.90 -20.48
N LEU A 260 -6.23 -23.43 -21.67
CA LEU A 260 -7.24 -22.40 -21.90
C LEU A 260 -8.55 -23.03 -22.39
N THR A 261 -9.66 -22.51 -21.92
CA THR A 261 -10.99 -22.98 -22.36
C THR A 261 -11.98 -21.83 -22.49
N ASN A 262 -12.97 -22.02 -23.35
CA ASN A 262 -14.13 -21.13 -23.52
C ASN A 262 -15.43 -21.70 -22.96
N ILE A 263 -15.39 -22.89 -22.39
CA ILE A 263 -16.56 -23.51 -21.79
C ILE A 263 -16.99 -22.73 -20.56
N ASP A 264 -18.30 -22.71 -20.34
CA ASP A 264 -18.88 -22.11 -19.13
C ASP A 264 -18.44 -22.92 -17.90
N MET A 265 -17.33 -22.52 -17.29
CA MET A 265 -16.82 -23.09 -16.05
C MET A 265 -17.46 -22.39 -14.87
N VAL A 266 -17.67 -23.10 -13.78
CA VAL A 266 -18.06 -22.52 -12.50
C VAL A 266 -16.82 -22.53 -11.60
N THR A 267 -16.24 -21.36 -11.39
CA THR A 267 -15.12 -21.25 -10.46
C THR A 267 -15.59 -21.27 -9.02
N PRO A 268 -14.76 -21.63 -8.05
CA PRO A 268 -15.06 -21.40 -6.65
C PRO A 268 -15.36 -19.91 -6.37
N VAL A 269 -16.05 -19.64 -5.28
CA VAL A 269 -16.18 -18.25 -4.79
C VAL A 269 -14.82 -17.72 -4.37
N SER A 270 -14.62 -16.41 -4.50
CA SER A 270 -13.43 -15.72 -3.96
C SER A 270 -13.80 -14.91 -2.71
N ASN A 271 -12.79 -14.53 -1.96
CA ASN A 271 -12.91 -13.66 -0.81
C ASN A 271 -14.04 -14.11 0.15
N LEU A 272 -14.05 -15.40 0.52
CA LEU A 272 -15.03 -15.96 1.45
C LEU A 272 -14.78 -15.44 2.87
N GLY A 273 -15.82 -14.90 3.50
CA GLY A 273 -15.75 -14.38 4.85
C GLY A 273 -17.08 -14.51 5.58
N TYR A 274 -17.11 -14.09 6.84
CA TYR A 274 -18.35 -14.16 7.63
C TYR A 274 -18.44 -13.06 8.68
N VAL A 275 -19.66 -12.82 9.17
CA VAL A 275 -19.93 -12.04 10.37
C VAL A 275 -20.80 -12.88 11.30
N ALA A 276 -20.35 -13.04 12.54
CA ALA A 276 -21.14 -13.66 13.58
C ALA A 276 -22.27 -12.71 14.06
N ARG A 277 -23.50 -13.21 14.09
CA ARG A 277 -24.72 -12.47 14.51
C ARG A 277 -25.40 -13.19 15.65
N PRO A 278 -26.31 -12.54 16.38
CA PRO A 278 -27.09 -13.21 17.43
C PRO A 278 -27.93 -14.38 16.92
N ASP A 279 -28.43 -14.28 15.66
CA ASP A 279 -29.31 -15.26 15.02
C ASP A 279 -28.54 -16.32 14.21
N GLY A 280 -27.21 -16.20 14.07
CA GLY A 280 -26.39 -17.14 13.34
C GLY A 280 -25.10 -16.53 12.79
N VAL A 281 -24.71 -17.01 11.60
CA VAL A 281 -23.54 -16.52 10.84
C VAL A 281 -23.98 -16.04 9.48
N ARG A 282 -23.72 -14.80 9.16
CA ARG A 282 -23.86 -14.30 7.80
C ARG A 282 -22.59 -14.58 7.01
N LEU A 283 -22.64 -15.58 6.15
CA LEU A 283 -21.59 -15.91 5.18
C LEU A 283 -21.64 -14.89 4.03
N VAL A 284 -20.48 -14.45 3.55
CA VAL A 284 -20.34 -13.50 2.44
C VAL A 284 -19.22 -13.94 1.50
N TRP A 285 -19.38 -13.69 0.22
CA TRP A 285 -18.41 -14.07 -0.81
C TRP A 285 -18.47 -13.13 -2.01
N GLU A 286 -17.46 -13.23 -2.84
CA GLU A 286 -17.43 -12.60 -4.15
C GLU A 286 -17.51 -13.65 -5.25
N LYS A 287 -18.09 -13.25 -6.37
CA LYS A 287 -18.22 -14.07 -7.55
C LYS A 287 -18.35 -13.18 -8.78
N ASP A 288 -17.62 -13.53 -9.84
CA ASP A 288 -17.76 -12.82 -11.10
C ASP A 288 -19.20 -12.90 -11.60
N ALA A 289 -19.77 -11.74 -11.92
CA ALA A 289 -21.14 -11.64 -12.43
C ALA A 289 -21.30 -12.23 -13.84
N ALA A 290 -20.20 -12.41 -14.57
CA ALA A 290 -20.20 -13.01 -15.90
C ALA A 290 -20.37 -14.54 -15.86
N GLU A 291 -20.08 -15.18 -14.72
CA GLU A 291 -20.25 -16.62 -14.57
C GLU A 291 -21.70 -17.00 -14.30
N LYS A 292 -22.15 -18.03 -14.98
CA LYS A 292 -23.53 -18.53 -14.84
C LYS A 292 -23.64 -19.51 -13.67
N VAL A 293 -23.71 -18.98 -12.46
CA VAL A 293 -23.99 -19.78 -11.26
C VAL A 293 -25.50 -19.88 -11.07
N GLU A 294 -26.04 -21.11 -11.00
CA GLU A 294 -27.47 -21.34 -10.76
C GLU A 294 -27.82 -21.22 -9.27
N GLN A 295 -26.95 -21.79 -8.42
CA GLN A 295 -27.14 -21.74 -6.97
C GLN A 295 -25.81 -21.93 -6.27
N PHE A 296 -25.74 -21.55 -4.99
CA PHE A 296 -24.65 -21.89 -4.09
C PHE A 296 -25.10 -23.00 -3.14
N ALA A 297 -24.32 -24.05 -3.06
CA ALA A 297 -24.49 -25.11 -2.07
C ALA A 297 -23.65 -24.79 -0.83
N ILE A 298 -24.28 -24.72 0.34
CA ILE A 298 -23.63 -24.41 1.61
C ILE A 298 -23.62 -25.65 2.48
N SER A 299 -22.43 -25.98 3.00
CA SER A 299 -22.20 -27.09 3.92
C SER A 299 -21.75 -26.57 5.30
N VAL A 300 -22.01 -27.37 6.33
CA VAL A 300 -21.49 -27.18 7.68
C VAL A 300 -20.86 -28.50 8.12
N ASN A 301 -19.55 -28.47 8.43
CA ASN A 301 -18.79 -29.67 8.73
C ASN A 301 -19.00 -30.77 7.66
N GLN A 302 -18.89 -30.36 6.39
CA GLN A 302 -19.06 -31.20 5.19
C GLN A 302 -20.48 -31.77 4.99
N LYS A 303 -21.45 -31.35 5.78
CA LYS A 303 -22.87 -31.74 5.60
C LYS A 303 -23.63 -30.61 4.91
N PRO A 304 -24.33 -30.86 3.80
CA PRO A 304 -25.16 -29.85 3.17
C PRO A 304 -26.25 -29.34 4.13
N VAL A 305 -26.42 -28.04 4.25
CA VAL A 305 -27.38 -27.42 5.18
C VAL A 305 -28.36 -26.50 4.48
N LEU A 306 -27.95 -25.78 3.44
CA LEU A 306 -28.82 -24.88 2.70
C LEU A 306 -28.28 -24.56 1.31
N LYS A 307 -29.13 -23.95 0.49
CA LYS A 307 -28.78 -23.44 -0.84
C LYS A 307 -29.11 -21.96 -0.92
N ALA A 308 -28.26 -21.20 -1.61
CA ALA A 308 -28.52 -19.80 -1.88
C ALA A 308 -28.65 -19.55 -3.39
N ASP A 309 -29.36 -18.49 -3.76
CA ASP A 309 -29.55 -18.08 -5.14
C ASP A 309 -28.20 -17.74 -5.81
N GLY A 310 -28.01 -18.14 -7.06
CA GLY A 310 -26.76 -17.95 -7.82
C GLY A 310 -26.35 -16.49 -8.03
N LYS A 311 -27.28 -15.54 -7.85
CA LYS A 311 -26.98 -14.10 -7.84
C LYS A 311 -26.67 -13.56 -6.45
N GLY A 312 -26.92 -14.36 -5.40
CA GLY A 312 -26.62 -13.99 -4.02
C GLY A 312 -25.12 -13.78 -3.79
N ARG A 313 -24.78 -12.93 -2.84
CA ARG A 313 -23.40 -12.71 -2.37
C ARG A 313 -23.28 -12.85 -0.86
N SER A 314 -24.37 -13.22 -0.21
CA SER A 314 -24.40 -13.56 1.20
C SER A 314 -25.58 -14.45 1.55
N VAL A 315 -25.47 -15.17 2.65
CA VAL A 315 -26.56 -15.98 3.21
C VAL A 315 -26.44 -16.03 4.73
N LEU A 316 -27.56 -16.04 5.44
CA LEU A 316 -27.57 -16.28 6.88
C LEU A 316 -27.67 -17.78 7.15
N ILE A 317 -26.71 -18.34 7.86
CA ILE A 317 -26.72 -19.68 8.39
C ILE A 317 -27.22 -19.59 9.84
N PRO A 318 -28.40 -20.08 10.17
CA PRO A 318 -28.96 -19.92 11.50
C PRO A 318 -28.15 -20.73 12.54
N THR A 319 -28.14 -20.27 13.78
CA THR A 319 -27.39 -20.91 14.89
C THR A 319 -27.72 -22.39 15.02
N SER A 320 -28.97 -22.80 14.76
CA SER A 320 -29.42 -24.19 14.79
C SER A 320 -28.74 -25.09 13.76
N ALA A 321 -28.26 -24.53 12.63
CA ALA A 321 -27.59 -25.25 11.56
C ALA A 321 -26.06 -25.37 11.78
N LEU A 322 -25.46 -24.60 12.69
CA LEU A 322 -24.02 -24.55 12.89
C LEU A 322 -23.45 -25.73 13.70
N GLY A 323 -24.28 -26.47 14.47
CA GLY A 323 -23.94 -27.74 15.10
C GLY A 323 -22.73 -27.74 16.04
N SER A 324 -22.26 -28.97 16.35
CA SER A 324 -20.99 -29.25 17.08
C SER A 324 -20.19 -30.24 16.22
N PRO A 325 -18.85 -30.30 16.26
CA PRO A 325 -17.94 -29.59 17.16
C PRO A 325 -17.64 -28.16 16.75
N ARG A 326 -16.98 -27.39 17.65
CA ARG A 326 -16.45 -26.05 17.36
C ARG A 326 -14.92 -26.08 17.36
N PRO A 327 -14.21 -25.33 16.47
CA PRO A 327 -14.80 -24.44 15.46
C PRO A 327 -15.60 -25.17 14.39
N THR A 328 -16.58 -24.50 13.82
CA THR A 328 -17.43 -25.01 12.79
C THR A 328 -16.84 -24.68 11.42
N VAL A 329 -16.63 -25.64 10.57
CA VAL A 329 -16.19 -25.41 9.19
C VAL A 329 -17.41 -25.22 8.30
N VAL A 330 -17.52 -24.05 7.69
CA VAL A 330 -18.56 -23.73 6.70
C VAL A 330 -17.95 -23.75 5.32
N GLY A 331 -18.57 -24.50 4.41
CA GLY A 331 -18.18 -24.60 3.02
C GLY A 331 -19.21 -24.00 2.09
N ILE A 332 -18.75 -23.53 0.92
CA ILE A 332 -19.59 -23.03 -0.17
C ILE A 332 -19.04 -23.49 -1.51
N ALA A 333 -19.89 -24.07 -2.33
CA ALA A 333 -19.59 -24.45 -3.70
C ALA A 333 -20.55 -23.78 -4.67
N CYS A 334 -20.05 -23.37 -5.84
CA CYS A 334 -20.87 -22.88 -6.95
C CYS A 334 -21.44 -24.05 -7.73
N VAL A 335 -22.75 -24.04 -8.00
CA VAL A 335 -23.44 -25.04 -8.82
C VAL A 335 -23.86 -24.38 -10.13
N GLY A 336 -23.29 -24.82 -11.23
CA GLY A 336 -23.66 -24.46 -12.59
C GLY A 336 -24.55 -25.54 -13.22
N ALA A 337 -24.95 -25.34 -14.48
CA ALA A 337 -25.83 -26.26 -15.21
C ALA A 337 -25.22 -27.67 -15.36
N ASN A 338 -23.92 -27.79 -15.50
CA ASN A 338 -23.22 -29.03 -15.82
C ASN A 338 -22.10 -29.42 -14.85
N GLU A 339 -21.77 -28.57 -13.91
CA GLU A 339 -20.69 -28.82 -12.96
C GLU A 339 -20.91 -28.15 -11.62
N VAL A 340 -20.16 -28.61 -10.62
CA VAL A 340 -20.05 -28.00 -9.29
C VAL A 340 -18.59 -27.62 -9.07
N SER A 341 -18.34 -26.40 -8.61
CA SER A 341 -16.99 -25.98 -8.28
C SER A 341 -16.44 -26.74 -7.08
N ASP A 342 -15.13 -26.66 -6.89
CA ASP A 342 -14.55 -27.01 -5.59
C ASP A 342 -15.14 -26.15 -4.47
N GLU A 343 -15.27 -26.73 -3.29
CA GLU A 343 -15.80 -26.06 -2.12
C GLU A 343 -14.75 -25.15 -1.49
N GLN A 344 -15.10 -23.86 -1.31
CA GLN A 344 -14.32 -22.97 -0.46
C GLN A 344 -14.82 -23.08 0.96
N THR A 345 -13.91 -23.08 1.92
CA THR A 345 -14.24 -23.25 3.34
C THR A 345 -13.71 -22.12 4.20
N VAL A 346 -14.43 -21.81 5.27
CA VAL A 346 -14.00 -20.90 6.31
C VAL A 346 -14.30 -21.50 7.69
N SER A 347 -13.36 -21.37 8.61
CA SER A 347 -13.59 -21.74 10.01
C SER A 347 -14.35 -20.64 10.71
N VAL A 348 -15.52 -21.00 11.27
CA VAL A 348 -16.41 -20.04 11.92
C VAL A 348 -16.36 -20.22 13.42
N GLU A 349 -16.05 -19.16 14.12
CA GLU A 349 -16.12 -19.08 15.57
C GLU A 349 -17.29 -18.19 15.99
N LEU A 350 -18.20 -18.74 16.78
CA LEU A 350 -19.26 -17.95 17.38
C LEU A 350 -18.78 -17.38 18.71
N PRO A 351 -19.07 -16.10 19.00
CA PRO A 351 -18.76 -15.52 20.30
C PRO A 351 -19.46 -16.33 21.42
N THR A 352 -18.66 -16.81 22.36
CA THR A 352 -19.16 -17.61 23.49
C THR A 352 -19.56 -16.75 24.68
N ARG A 353 -19.08 -15.49 24.73
CA ARG A 353 -19.36 -14.55 25.78
C ARG A 353 -20.62 -13.73 25.52
N PRO A 354 -21.35 -13.30 26.57
CA PRO A 354 -22.43 -12.34 26.44
C PRO A 354 -21.96 -11.05 25.76
N ALA A 355 -22.84 -10.39 25.05
CA ALA A 355 -22.53 -9.08 24.48
C ALA A 355 -22.39 -8.03 25.59
N LEU A 356 -21.44 -7.11 25.43
CA LEU A 356 -21.37 -5.89 26.25
C LEU A 356 -22.42 -4.90 25.75
N ALA A 357 -23.18 -4.32 26.64
CA ALA A 357 -24.14 -3.28 26.28
C ALA A 357 -23.46 -1.90 26.24
N ALA A 358 -23.75 -1.11 25.21
CA ALA A 358 -23.31 0.27 25.10
C ALA A 358 -24.44 1.22 24.73
N THR A 359 -24.44 2.42 25.31
CA THR A 359 -25.27 3.55 24.87
C THR A 359 -24.35 4.60 24.27
N VAL A 360 -24.65 5.03 23.03
CA VAL A 360 -23.94 6.09 22.33
C VAL A 360 -24.82 7.32 22.32
N LYS A 361 -24.33 8.42 22.90
CA LYS A 361 -24.97 9.73 22.92
C LYS A 361 -24.29 10.65 21.90
N LEU A 362 -25.09 11.40 21.15
CA LEU A 362 -24.64 12.42 20.22
C LEU A 362 -24.88 13.80 20.81
N GLY A 363 -23.89 14.68 20.70
CA GLY A 363 -24.01 16.10 21.07
C GLY A 363 -24.57 16.97 19.93
N ALA A 364 -24.49 18.28 20.11
CA ALA A 364 -24.79 19.23 19.04
C ALA A 364 -23.66 19.27 18.00
N PRO A 365 -23.96 19.52 16.71
CA PRO A 365 -22.93 19.72 15.69
C PRO A 365 -21.97 20.86 16.07
N ALA A 366 -20.66 20.60 15.96
CA ALA A 366 -19.61 21.52 16.43
C ALA A 366 -19.01 22.35 15.28
N HIS A 367 -18.26 21.71 14.37
CA HIS A 367 -17.52 22.37 13.30
C HIS A 367 -17.63 21.58 11.99
N GLU A 368 -17.34 22.25 10.87
CA GLU A 368 -17.24 21.59 9.57
C GLU A 368 -16.02 20.65 9.53
N ILE A 369 -16.23 19.46 9.03
CA ILE A 369 -15.14 18.50 8.80
C ILE A 369 -14.47 18.88 7.48
N SER A 370 -13.16 19.15 7.54
CA SER A 370 -12.39 19.38 6.33
C SER A 370 -12.41 18.14 5.43
N PRO A 371 -12.75 18.25 4.15
CA PRO A 371 -12.68 17.11 3.25
C PRO A 371 -11.24 16.60 3.05
N PHE A 372 -10.23 17.41 3.31
CA PHE A 372 -8.83 17.11 3.01
C PHE A 372 -8.13 16.19 4.03
N ILE A 373 -8.82 15.77 5.09
CA ILE A 373 -8.27 14.79 6.05
C ILE A 373 -8.24 13.35 5.51
N PHE A 374 -8.89 13.09 4.37
CA PHE A 374 -8.91 11.78 3.71
C PHE A 374 -7.91 11.70 2.56
N GLY A 375 -6.77 12.35 2.70
CA GLY A 375 -5.73 12.42 1.68
C GLY A 375 -4.77 11.23 1.71
N ILE A 376 -4.03 11.10 0.60
CA ILE A 376 -3.00 10.09 0.41
C ILE A 376 -1.75 10.69 -0.25
N ASN A 377 -0.62 10.04 -0.04
CA ASN A 377 0.57 10.23 -0.86
C ASN A 377 0.56 9.18 -1.98
N TRP A 378 0.87 9.60 -3.21
CA TRP A 378 0.93 8.73 -4.39
C TRP A 378 -0.39 8.01 -4.73
N GLY A 379 -0.35 6.82 -5.33
CA GLY A 379 -1.52 6.03 -5.72
C GLY A 379 -1.94 6.24 -7.18
N SER A 380 -2.83 5.38 -7.69
CA SER A 380 -3.38 5.47 -9.04
C SER A 380 -4.73 6.21 -9.07
N ALA A 381 -5.17 6.67 -10.22
CA ALA A 381 -6.48 7.31 -10.39
C ALA A 381 -7.64 6.37 -9.94
N SER A 382 -7.51 5.07 -10.18
CA SER A 382 -8.50 4.08 -9.77
C SER A 382 -8.55 3.92 -8.25
N SER A 383 -7.40 3.82 -7.58
CA SER A 383 -7.37 3.72 -6.11
C SER A 383 -7.87 5.01 -5.45
N ILE A 384 -7.51 6.20 -5.96
CA ILE A 384 -8.04 7.47 -5.48
C ILE A 384 -9.57 7.47 -5.47
N LYS A 385 -10.17 7.10 -6.61
CA LYS A 385 -11.62 7.04 -6.77
C LYS A 385 -12.25 5.99 -5.87
N ASP A 386 -11.65 4.82 -5.78
CA ASP A 386 -12.21 3.69 -5.02
C ASP A 386 -12.24 3.95 -3.52
N ILE A 387 -11.17 4.51 -2.94
CA ILE A 387 -11.13 4.86 -1.51
C ILE A 387 -11.75 6.22 -1.20
N GLY A 388 -12.14 6.99 -2.21
CA GLY A 388 -12.66 8.34 -2.05
C GLY A 388 -11.63 9.31 -1.49
N ALA A 389 -10.35 9.16 -1.85
CA ALA A 389 -9.30 10.10 -1.45
C ALA A 389 -9.60 11.49 -1.99
N THR A 390 -9.41 12.50 -1.14
CA THR A 390 -9.83 13.88 -1.43
C THR A 390 -8.68 14.79 -1.82
N VAL A 391 -7.47 14.42 -1.47
CA VAL A 391 -6.24 15.10 -1.86
C VAL A 391 -5.12 14.09 -2.05
N ARG A 392 -4.29 14.29 -3.09
CA ARG A 392 -3.12 13.46 -3.38
C ARG A 392 -1.88 14.32 -3.43
N ARG A 393 -0.84 13.90 -2.71
CA ARG A 393 0.42 14.63 -2.61
C ARG A 393 1.50 14.04 -3.52
N TRP A 394 2.19 14.94 -4.22
CA TRP A 394 3.49 14.75 -4.83
C TRP A 394 4.54 15.22 -3.84
N GLY A 395 5.20 14.31 -3.14
CA GLY A 395 6.13 14.61 -2.05
C GLY A 395 7.10 13.46 -1.77
N GLY A 396 7.91 13.62 -0.73
CA GLY A 396 8.99 12.72 -0.35
C GLY A 396 10.34 13.14 -0.92
N ASN A 397 11.44 12.47 -0.51
CA ASN A 397 12.83 12.86 -0.81
C ASN A 397 13.12 13.06 -2.30
N ARG A 398 12.55 12.26 -3.18
CA ARG A 398 12.77 12.36 -4.62
C ARG A 398 12.26 13.66 -5.21
N THR A 399 11.20 14.24 -4.65
CA THR A 399 10.58 15.45 -5.19
C THR A 399 11.36 16.72 -4.86
N THR A 400 12.18 16.71 -3.80
CA THR A 400 13.05 17.83 -3.40
C THR A 400 14.01 18.28 -4.50
N LYS A 401 14.45 17.37 -5.37
CA LYS A 401 15.35 17.68 -6.49
C LYS A 401 14.71 17.44 -7.86
N TYR A 402 13.38 17.47 -7.96
CA TYR A 402 12.68 17.27 -9.23
C TYR A 402 12.85 18.44 -10.19
N ASN A 403 13.35 18.16 -11.38
CA ASN A 403 13.46 19.12 -12.48
C ASN A 403 12.33 18.89 -13.48
N TRP A 404 11.29 19.69 -13.38
CA TRP A 404 10.09 19.58 -14.19
C TRP A 404 10.33 19.82 -15.70
N LYS A 405 11.32 20.66 -16.08
CA LYS A 405 11.65 20.93 -17.48
C LYS A 405 12.15 19.68 -18.19
N ASN A 406 12.96 18.88 -17.51
CA ASN A 406 13.61 17.70 -18.06
C ASN A 406 13.02 16.37 -17.56
N ASP A 407 12.03 16.43 -16.69
CA ASP A 407 11.36 15.25 -16.07
C ASP A 407 12.33 14.30 -15.34
N VAL A 408 13.27 14.87 -14.61
CA VAL A 408 14.32 14.16 -13.87
C VAL A 408 14.18 14.42 -12.38
N ASP A 409 14.23 13.38 -11.57
CA ASP A 409 14.36 13.48 -10.10
C ASP A 409 15.70 12.92 -9.63
N ASN A 410 16.00 13.07 -8.34
CA ASN A 410 17.16 12.43 -7.73
C ASN A 410 16.72 11.72 -6.45
N ALA A 411 17.14 10.47 -6.32
CA ALA A 411 16.72 9.61 -5.24
C ALA A 411 17.27 9.98 -3.85
N GLY A 412 18.21 10.95 -3.76
CA GLY A 412 18.82 11.30 -2.50
C GLY A 412 19.49 10.09 -1.83
N VAL A 413 19.44 10.05 -0.51
CA VAL A 413 19.98 8.96 0.29
C VAL A 413 19.25 7.64 0.07
N ASP A 414 18.01 7.68 -0.40
CA ASP A 414 17.16 6.51 -0.55
C ASP A 414 17.71 5.53 -1.59
N TRP A 415 18.36 6.05 -2.66
CA TRP A 415 18.98 5.18 -3.66
C TRP A 415 20.20 5.84 -4.33
N PHE A 416 21.35 5.71 -3.73
CA PHE A 416 22.67 6.06 -4.27
C PHE A 416 22.79 7.48 -4.88
N PHE A 417 21.93 8.42 -4.48
CA PHE A 417 21.88 9.78 -5.04
C PHE A 417 21.80 9.80 -6.57
N LEU A 418 21.11 8.80 -7.12
CA LEU A 418 20.96 8.59 -8.55
C LEU A 418 19.91 9.55 -9.13
N ASN A 419 20.23 10.19 -10.25
CA ASN A 419 19.27 10.90 -11.06
C ASN A 419 18.45 9.87 -11.87
N ASP A 420 17.14 9.96 -11.75
CA ASP A 420 16.24 9.02 -12.42
C ASP A 420 15.25 9.75 -13.32
N TYR A 421 15.18 9.29 -14.54
CA TYR A 421 14.17 9.67 -15.51
C TYR A 421 13.57 8.41 -16.11
N SER A 422 12.25 8.30 -16.02
CA SER A 422 11.55 7.13 -16.56
C SER A 422 11.47 7.14 -18.09
N LYS A 423 11.84 8.27 -18.73
CA LYS A 423 11.73 8.49 -20.18
C LYS A 423 12.84 9.42 -20.66
N PRO A 424 13.12 9.46 -21.99
CA PRO A 424 14.11 10.36 -22.54
C PRO A 424 13.90 11.82 -22.13
N PRO A 425 14.98 12.63 -22.01
CA PRO A 425 14.90 14.04 -21.66
C PRO A 425 14.00 14.91 -22.53
N GLN A 426 13.66 14.44 -23.73
CA GLN A 426 12.76 15.12 -24.68
C GLN A 426 11.31 14.59 -24.61
N THR A 427 10.90 14.11 -23.46
CA THR A 427 9.53 13.63 -23.24
C THR A 427 8.52 14.75 -23.52
N PRO A 428 7.49 14.53 -24.38
CA PRO A 428 6.40 15.47 -24.55
C PRO A 428 5.77 15.87 -23.22
N GLU A 429 5.33 17.13 -23.12
CA GLU A 429 4.86 17.72 -21.88
C GLU A 429 3.81 16.87 -21.16
N GLU A 430 2.82 16.38 -21.91
CA GLU A 430 1.72 15.56 -21.41
C GLU A 430 2.15 14.15 -20.92
N LYS A 431 3.39 13.75 -21.21
CA LYS A 431 3.95 12.46 -20.75
C LYS A 431 4.90 12.59 -19.57
N LYS A 432 5.23 13.81 -19.15
CA LYS A 432 6.06 14.06 -17.98
C LYS A 432 5.39 13.57 -16.68
N LYS A 433 6.19 13.16 -15.71
CA LYS A 433 5.72 12.61 -14.42
C LYS A 433 4.74 13.54 -13.72
N TYR A 434 5.07 14.84 -13.60
CA TYR A 434 4.22 15.82 -12.94
C TYR A 434 2.88 15.99 -13.66
N HIS A 435 2.91 16.04 -15.00
CA HIS A 435 1.71 16.22 -15.80
C HIS A 435 0.76 15.02 -15.66
N GLN A 436 1.30 13.80 -15.73
CA GLN A 436 0.52 12.59 -15.49
C GLN A 436 -0.03 12.55 -14.06
N PHE A 437 0.78 12.90 -13.07
CA PHE A 437 0.35 12.94 -11.67
C PHE A 437 -0.84 13.89 -11.46
N ILE A 438 -0.75 15.13 -11.97
CA ILE A 438 -1.84 16.11 -11.86
C ILE A 438 -3.09 15.60 -12.58
N LYS A 439 -2.94 15.15 -13.84
CA LYS A 439 -4.03 14.63 -14.66
C LYS A 439 -4.76 13.47 -13.97
N GLU A 440 -4.02 12.47 -13.50
CA GLU A 440 -4.58 11.30 -12.82
C GLU A 440 -5.28 11.66 -11.50
N THR A 441 -4.70 12.59 -10.74
CA THR A 441 -5.29 13.04 -9.48
C THR A 441 -6.65 13.69 -9.71
N LEU A 442 -6.71 14.63 -10.65
CA LEU A 442 -7.95 15.31 -11.01
C LEU A 442 -8.98 14.35 -11.61
N ALA A 443 -8.55 13.42 -12.46
CA ALA A 443 -9.41 12.38 -13.02
C ALA A 443 -9.95 11.42 -11.95
N GLY A 444 -9.20 11.17 -10.88
CA GLY A 444 -9.62 10.41 -9.71
C GLY A 444 -10.61 11.17 -8.80
N GLY A 445 -10.82 12.45 -9.04
CA GLY A 445 -11.71 13.32 -8.25
C GLY A 445 -11.07 13.90 -6.98
N ALA A 446 -9.74 13.83 -6.85
CA ALA A 446 -9.00 14.41 -5.74
C ALA A 446 -8.36 15.75 -6.10
N GLN A 447 -8.08 16.57 -5.09
CA GLN A 447 -7.29 17.77 -5.22
C GLN A 447 -5.79 17.44 -5.27
N VAL A 448 -5.02 18.26 -5.96
CA VAL A 448 -3.58 18.10 -6.06
C VAL A 448 -2.88 18.90 -4.97
N ASN A 449 -1.99 18.25 -4.23
CA ASN A 449 -0.96 18.88 -3.39
C ASN A 449 0.40 18.59 -4.02
N PHE A 450 1.01 19.61 -4.64
CA PHE A 450 2.25 19.45 -5.40
C PHE A 450 3.45 20.04 -4.67
N GLY A 451 4.47 19.20 -4.39
CA GLY A 451 5.71 19.64 -3.76
C GLY A 451 6.60 20.43 -4.73
N ILE A 452 6.92 21.66 -4.36
CA ILE A 452 7.81 22.57 -5.09
C ILE A 452 9.20 22.51 -4.48
N PRO A 453 10.26 22.13 -5.23
CA PRO A 453 11.64 22.22 -4.76
C PRO A 453 12.03 23.66 -4.39
N ILE A 454 12.48 23.88 -3.15
CA ILE A 454 13.03 25.19 -2.73
C ILE A 454 14.53 25.15 -2.48
N VAL A 455 15.14 23.97 -2.56
CA VAL A 455 16.60 23.79 -2.48
C VAL A 455 17.33 24.47 -3.64
N PRO A 456 18.63 24.81 -3.51
CA PRO A 456 19.36 25.58 -4.53
C PRO A 456 19.71 24.79 -5.81
N PHE A 457 19.55 23.46 -5.80
CA PHE A 457 19.90 22.60 -6.91
C PHE A 457 18.81 21.55 -7.16
N ILE A 458 18.59 21.25 -8.45
CA ILE A 458 17.69 20.19 -8.92
C ILE A 458 18.41 19.29 -9.92
N ALA A 459 17.91 18.09 -10.14
CA ALA A 459 18.53 17.07 -10.97
C ALA A 459 18.67 17.50 -12.44
N LYS A 460 19.77 17.10 -13.08
CA LYS A 460 19.95 17.27 -14.53
C LYS A 460 19.92 15.93 -15.26
N PRO A 461 19.41 15.87 -16.52
CA PRO A 461 19.47 14.67 -17.35
C PRO A 461 20.91 14.43 -17.82
N HIS A 462 21.26 13.17 -18.07
CA HIS A 462 22.48 12.83 -18.81
C HIS A 462 22.23 13.07 -20.30
N PRO A 463 23.21 13.57 -21.08
CA PRO A 463 23.06 13.76 -22.52
C PRO A 463 22.88 12.44 -23.29
N ASP A 464 23.43 11.34 -22.80
CA ASP A 464 23.12 9.99 -23.28
C ASP A 464 21.97 9.41 -22.44
N GLU A 465 20.88 9.07 -23.09
CA GLU A 465 19.67 8.54 -22.46
C GLU A 465 19.86 7.17 -21.76
N LYS A 466 20.92 6.46 -22.11
CA LYS A 466 21.27 5.17 -21.53
C LYS A 466 22.09 5.31 -20.24
N GLU A 467 22.65 6.49 -20.00
CA GLU A 467 23.46 6.81 -18.86
C GLU A 467 22.71 7.66 -17.84
N ARG A 468 23.17 7.66 -16.61
CA ARG A 468 22.57 8.43 -15.50
C ARG A 468 23.65 9.12 -14.70
N TYR A 469 23.36 10.34 -14.28
CA TYR A 469 24.18 11.01 -13.29
C TYR A 469 23.84 10.53 -11.87
N CYS A 470 24.83 10.59 -10.98
CA CYS A 470 24.63 10.52 -9.55
C CYS A 470 25.63 11.44 -8.84
N SER A 471 25.33 11.81 -7.60
CA SER A 471 26.15 12.76 -6.88
C SER A 471 27.47 12.17 -6.38
N TYR A 472 27.58 10.84 -6.31
CA TYR A 472 28.78 10.12 -5.86
C TYR A 472 29.19 9.03 -6.86
N PRO A 473 29.64 9.40 -8.07
CA PRO A 473 30.04 8.41 -9.06
C PRO A 473 31.29 7.64 -8.59
N VAL A 474 31.28 6.32 -8.71
CA VAL A 474 32.35 5.42 -8.28
C VAL A 474 33.68 5.78 -8.94
N LYS A 475 33.65 6.28 -10.19
CA LYS A 475 34.83 6.73 -10.93
C LYS A 475 35.59 7.86 -10.21
N LEU A 476 34.88 8.75 -9.51
CA LEU A 476 35.47 9.86 -8.76
C LEU A 476 35.67 9.53 -7.28
N TYR A 477 34.81 8.70 -6.73
CA TYR A 477 34.79 8.26 -5.34
C TYR A 477 34.82 6.73 -5.27
N PRO A 478 35.99 6.08 -5.51
CA PRO A 478 36.06 4.61 -5.65
C PRO A 478 35.86 3.87 -4.32
N GLU A 479 36.21 4.51 -3.20
CA GLU A 479 36.12 3.90 -1.87
C GLU A 479 34.79 4.20 -1.19
N GLN A 480 33.72 3.53 -1.62
CA GLN A 480 32.40 3.68 -1.02
C GLN A 480 31.92 2.38 -0.34
N GLU A 481 31.20 2.55 0.77
CA GLU A 481 30.61 1.43 1.55
C GLU A 481 29.69 0.56 0.70
N LYS A 482 28.88 1.21 -0.13
CA LYS A 482 27.89 0.55 -1.00
C LYS A 482 27.83 1.23 -2.37
N THR A 483 27.63 0.42 -3.40
CA THR A 483 27.41 0.90 -4.77
C THR A 483 26.18 0.20 -5.37
N ASP A 484 25.56 0.83 -6.37
CA ASP A 484 24.44 0.26 -7.11
C ASP A 484 24.84 -0.81 -8.13
N GLY A 485 26.15 -1.05 -8.30
CA GLY A 485 26.70 -1.94 -9.31
C GLY A 485 26.71 -1.37 -10.73
N GLN A 486 26.24 -0.14 -10.93
CA GLN A 486 26.14 0.56 -12.23
C GLN A 486 26.96 1.86 -12.28
N GLY A 487 27.78 2.10 -11.30
CA GLY A 487 28.71 3.24 -11.26
C GLY A 487 28.38 4.33 -10.26
N CYS A 488 27.33 4.16 -9.43
CA CYS A 488 26.95 5.11 -8.39
C CYS A 488 27.14 4.52 -7.00
N GLY A 489 27.53 5.35 -6.05
CA GLY A 489 27.74 4.95 -4.67
C GLY A 489 26.89 5.73 -3.67
N ASN A 490 26.88 5.28 -2.43
CA ASN A 490 26.07 5.87 -1.36
C ASN A 490 26.71 7.10 -0.68
N GLY A 491 27.84 7.61 -1.18
CA GLY A 491 28.53 8.79 -0.60
C GLY A 491 29.09 8.57 0.81
N LYS A 492 29.43 7.32 1.14
CA LYS A 492 29.94 6.93 2.46
C LYS A 492 31.09 5.96 2.30
N LYS A 493 32.19 6.19 3.04
CA LYS A 493 33.34 5.30 3.04
C LYS A 493 33.10 4.03 3.86
N PRO A 494 33.84 2.91 3.63
CA PRO A 494 33.68 1.68 4.41
C PRO A 494 33.85 1.82 5.93
N ASN A 495 34.61 2.80 6.37
CA ASN A 495 34.80 3.12 7.80
C ASN A 495 33.61 3.92 8.41
N GLY A 496 32.61 4.24 7.60
CA GLY A 496 31.43 4.99 8.02
C GLY A 496 31.53 6.50 7.82
N ASP A 497 32.66 7.04 7.38
CA ASP A 497 32.83 8.48 7.13
C ASP A 497 32.05 8.89 5.87
N ILE A 498 31.38 10.05 5.94
CA ILE A 498 30.65 10.64 4.82
C ILE A 498 31.63 11.35 3.87
N ILE A 499 31.38 11.28 2.59
CA ILE A 499 32.06 12.06 1.55
C ILE A 499 31.35 13.42 1.48
N TRP A 500 32.06 14.49 1.93
CA TRP A 500 31.48 15.83 2.05
C TRP A 500 31.88 16.80 0.95
N ASP A 501 32.83 16.41 0.12
CA ASP A 501 33.50 17.23 -0.89
C ASP A 501 33.02 16.94 -2.31
N ASN A 502 31.81 16.40 -2.45
CA ASN A 502 31.22 16.21 -3.76
C ASN A 502 30.83 17.56 -4.40
N ASP A 503 30.97 17.63 -5.72
CA ASP A 503 30.53 18.79 -6.50
C ASP A 503 29.07 18.60 -6.97
N PRO A 504 28.12 19.40 -6.51
CA PRO A 504 26.72 19.32 -6.98
C PRO A 504 26.59 19.44 -8.50
N SER A 505 27.47 20.16 -9.19
CA SER A 505 27.41 20.34 -10.64
C SER A 505 27.59 19.06 -11.44
N LEU A 506 28.12 18.00 -10.82
CA LEU A 506 28.26 16.67 -11.45
C LEU A 506 26.89 16.10 -11.85
N SER A 507 25.86 16.29 -11.03
CA SER A 507 24.54 15.68 -11.22
C SER A 507 23.38 16.67 -11.17
N MET A 508 23.62 17.96 -10.90
CA MET A 508 22.59 18.96 -10.66
C MET A 508 22.74 20.20 -11.53
N VAL A 509 21.66 20.96 -11.63
CA VAL A 509 21.59 22.34 -12.15
C VAL A 509 21.01 23.24 -11.08
N LYS A 510 21.23 24.56 -11.21
CA LYS A 510 20.67 25.54 -10.28
C LYS A 510 19.15 25.58 -10.34
N ASN A 511 18.54 25.67 -9.19
CA ASN A 511 17.12 25.98 -9.01
C ASN A 511 16.95 27.49 -8.71
N SER A 512 15.78 28.05 -8.99
CA SER A 512 15.44 29.42 -8.61
C SER A 512 13.93 29.59 -8.42
N PRO A 513 13.49 30.63 -7.69
CA PRO A 513 12.07 30.99 -7.60
C PRO A 513 11.41 31.21 -8.96
N GLU A 514 12.12 31.85 -9.90
CA GLU A 514 11.61 32.14 -11.26
C GLU A 514 11.36 30.85 -12.03
N LEU A 515 12.26 29.85 -11.92
CA LEU A 515 12.07 28.54 -12.54
C LEU A 515 10.82 27.84 -12.01
N GLN A 516 10.55 27.96 -10.72
CA GLN A 516 9.35 27.36 -10.11
C GLN A 516 8.09 28.19 -10.39
N ARG A 517 8.20 29.51 -10.60
CA ARG A 517 7.11 30.33 -11.10
C ARG A 517 6.68 29.87 -12.50
N GLU A 518 7.65 29.64 -13.42
CA GLU A 518 7.37 29.09 -14.75
C GLU A 518 6.67 27.73 -14.68
N PHE A 519 7.02 26.88 -13.69
CA PHE A 519 6.31 25.63 -13.46
C PHE A 519 4.83 25.86 -13.12
N VAL A 520 4.55 26.75 -12.17
CA VAL A 520 3.18 27.04 -11.75
C VAL A 520 2.38 27.64 -12.92
N GLU A 521 2.98 28.56 -13.68
CA GLU A 521 2.36 29.15 -14.90
C GLU A 521 2.07 28.04 -15.93
N THR A 522 2.98 27.08 -16.11
CA THR A 522 2.79 25.94 -17.00
C THR A 522 1.66 25.03 -16.51
N ALA A 523 1.60 24.74 -15.22
CA ALA A 523 0.52 23.95 -14.62
C ALA A 523 -0.85 24.66 -14.79
N VAL A 524 -0.90 25.97 -14.55
CA VAL A 524 -2.11 26.79 -14.77
C VAL A 524 -2.54 26.78 -16.24
N LYS A 525 -1.58 26.86 -17.17
CA LYS A 525 -1.86 26.79 -18.62
C LYS A 525 -2.50 25.45 -19.02
N HIS A 526 -2.04 24.33 -18.46
CA HIS A 526 -2.51 23.00 -18.85
C HIS A 526 -3.76 22.55 -18.09
N PHE A 527 -3.91 22.91 -16.82
CA PHE A 527 -4.94 22.41 -15.92
C PHE A 527 -5.90 23.48 -15.39
N GLY A 528 -5.62 24.76 -15.68
CA GLY A 528 -6.36 25.88 -15.10
C GLY A 528 -5.80 26.32 -13.75
N ALA A 529 -6.21 27.52 -13.30
CA ALA A 529 -5.90 28.00 -11.96
C ALA A 529 -6.59 27.14 -10.88
N ALA A 530 -6.14 27.19 -9.64
CA ALA A 530 -6.74 26.47 -8.52
C ALA A 530 -8.25 26.75 -8.38
N SER A 531 -8.66 28.00 -8.55
CA SER A 531 -10.09 28.41 -8.55
C SER A 531 -10.91 27.84 -9.70
N LYS A 532 -10.26 27.26 -10.71
CA LYS A 532 -10.89 26.64 -11.89
C LYS A 532 -10.68 25.13 -11.94
N GLY A 533 -10.27 24.52 -10.80
CA GLY A 533 -10.08 23.08 -10.67
C GLY A 533 -8.69 22.57 -11.06
N GLY A 534 -7.69 23.46 -11.17
CA GLY A 534 -6.28 23.10 -11.35
C GLY A 534 -5.62 22.66 -10.04
N VAL A 535 -4.32 22.91 -9.90
CA VAL A 535 -3.55 22.52 -8.71
C VAL A 535 -3.96 23.38 -7.52
N GLN A 536 -4.65 22.77 -6.56
CA GLN A 536 -5.19 23.47 -5.39
C GLN A 536 -4.12 23.87 -4.37
N PHE A 537 -3.13 23.01 -4.16
CA PHE A 537 -2.11 23.16 -3.11
C PHE A 537 -0.72 23.00 -3.67
N TYR A 538 0.19 23.89 -3.22
CA TYR A 538 1.63 23.75 -3.43
C TYR A 538 2.34 23.68 -2.08
N SER A 539 3.02 22.55 -1.81
CA SER A 539 3.86 22.38 -0.62
C SER A 539 5.29 22.83 -0.91
N LEU A 540 5.86 23.59 0.02
CA LEU A 540 7.23 24.11 -0.08
C LEU A 540 8.23 23.08 0.43
N ASP A 541 8.54 22.14 -0.47
CA ASP A 541 9.50 21.06 -0.31
C ASP A 541 9.12 19.95 0.70
N ASN A 542 10.11 19.14 1.10
CA ASN A 542 9.97 17.96 1.94
C ASN A 542 11.08 17.92 3.00
N GLU A 543 10.70 17.88 4.27
CA GLU A 543 11.54 17.57 5.44
C GLU A 543 12.88 18.31 5.48
N PRO A 544 12.88 19.65 5.46
CA PRO A 544 14.12 20.42 5.42
C PRO A 544 15.07 20.14 6.60
N GLY A 545 14.53 19.74 7.74
CA GLY A 545 15.32 19.32 8.89
C GLY A 545 16.17 18.06 8.67
N LEU A 546 15.90 17.30 7.63
CA LEU A 546 16.67 16.10 7.27
C LEU A 546 17.61 16.31 6.08
N TRP A 547 17.63 17.46 5.42
CA TRP A 547 18.41 17.64 4.18
C TRP A 547 19.90 17.39 4.33
N MET A 548 20.51 17.70 5.47
CA MET A 548 21.91 17.38 5.72
C MET A 548 22.19 15.86 5.72
N HIS A 549 21.15 15.04 5.84
CA HIS A 549 21.24 13.59 5.72
C HIS A 549 20.71 13.10 4.36
N THR A 550 19.49 13.47 4.02
CA THR A 550 18.78 12.95 2.83
C THR A 550 19.29 13.56 1.53
N HIS A 551 19.76 14.82 1.58
CA HIS A 551 20.23 15.60 0.43
C HIS A 551 21.61 16.23 0.70
N ARG A 552 22.49 15.53 1.45
CA ARG A 552 23.82 16.03 1.83
C ARG A 552 24.70 16.37 0.64
N ASP A 553 24.41 15.81 -0.51
CA ASP A 553 25.07 16.07 -1.79
C ASP A 553 24.91 17.52 -2.27
N ILE A 554 23.84 18.20 -1.86
CA ILE A 554 23.56 19.62 -2.19
C ILE A 554 23.39 20.50 -0.95
N MET A 555 23.11 19.90 0.21
CA MET A 555 22.87 20.60 1.47
C MET A 555 23.78 20.06 2.61
N PRO A 556 25.11 19.99 2.43
CA PRO A 556 26.00 19.40 3.43
C PRO A 556 26.08 20.19 4.73
N GLN A 557 25.68 21.46 4.71
CA GLN A 557 25.61 22.34 5.88
C GLN A 557 24.21 22.41 6.51
N GLY A 558 23.22 21.69 5.91
CA GLY A 558 21.84 21.83 6.32
C GLY A 558 21.27 23.24 6.04
N VAL A 559 20.17 23.57 6.69
CA VAL A 559 19.47 24.85 6.54
C VAL A 559 19.29 25.54 7.89
N THR A 560 19.48 26.85 7.95
CA THR A 560 19.15 27.67 9.12
C THR A 560 17.66 28.02 9.14
N ALA A 561 17.14 28.42 10.30
CA ALA A 561 15.76 28.90 10.41
C ALA A 561 15.52 30.15 9.55
N GLU A 562 16.51 31.06 9.43
CA GLU A 562 16.44 32.26 8.58
C GLU A 562 16.33 31.88 7.09
N GLN A 563 17.27 31.05 6.61
CA GLN A 563 17.26 30.59 5.22
C GLN A 563 15.94 29.90 4.86
N LEU A 564 15.46 29.03 5.75
CA LEU A 564 14.21 28.31 5.53
C LEU A 564 13.01 29.29 5.46
N ALA A 565 12.95 30.27 6.34
CA ALA A 565 11.93 31.29 6.32
C ALA A 565 11.99 32.11 5.02
N ASP A 566 13.16 32.57 4.62
CA ASP A 566 13.37 33.36 3.42
C ASP A 566 12.98 32.60 2.16
N TRP A 567 13.42 31.36 2.03
CA TRP A 567 13.05 30.50 0.89
C TRP A 567 11.54 30.24 0.84
N ASN A 568 10.93 29.89 1.97
CA ASN A 568 9.48 29.70 2.01
C ASN A 568 8.74 30.96 1.55
N ILE A 569 9.12 32.15 2.00
CA ILE A 569 8.50 33.42 1.62
C ILE A 569 8.72 33.73 0.13
N GLN A 570 9.95 33.54 -0.39
CA GLN A 570 10.28 33.79 -1.80
C GLN A 570 9.46 32.89 -2.72
N TYR A 571 9.47 31.55 -2.46
CA TYR A 571 8.74 30.61 -3.29
C TYR A 571 7.22 30.75 -3.14
N ALA A 572 6.70 31.03 -1.94
CA ALA A 572 5.30 31.33 -1.75
C ALA A 572 4.88 32.59 -2.55
N THR A 573 5.74 33.61 -2.60
CA THR A 573 5.47 34.83 -3.36
C THR A 573 5.34 34.58 -4.85
N VAL A 574 6.24 33.77 -5.44
CA VAL A 574 6.18 33.48 -6.89
C VAL A 574 5.01 32.57 -7.22
N ILE A 575 4.66 31.61 -6.34
CA ILE A 575 3.46 30.77 -6.52
C ILE A 575 2.20 31.67 -6.49
N LYS A 576 2.05 32.51 -5.47
CA LYS A 576 0.90 33.46 -5.35
C LYS A 576 0.88 34.51 -6.44
N THR A 577 1.96 34.72 -7.17
CA THR A 577 2.03 35.59 -8.34
C THR A 577 1.53 34.88 -9.58
N ALA A 578 1.93 33.62 -9.78
CA ALA A 578 1.54 32.80 -10.92
C ALA A 578 0.09 32.26 -10.80
N ASP A 579 -0.33 31.88 -9.60
CA ASP A 579 -1.72 31.50 -9.28
C ASP A 579 -2.16 32.06 -7.93
N PRO A 580 -2.78 33.24 -7.91
CA PRO A 580 -3.27 33.88 -6.67
C PRO A 580 -4.32 33.06 -5.92
N SER A 581 -5.00 32.13 -6.61
CA SER A 581 -6.05 31.30 -6.03
C SER A 581 -5.52 29.99 -5.38
N ALA A 582 -4.29 29.59 -5.67
CA ALA A 582 -3.68 28.41 -5.08
C ALA A 582 -3.34 28.65 -3.60
N GLN A 583 -3.42 27.60 -2.80
CA GLN A 583 -2.99 27.59 -1.41
C GLN A 583 -1.56 27.12 -1.29
N VAL A 584 -0.77 27.80 -0.46
CA VAL A 584 0.62 27.43 -0.20
C VAL A 584 0.74 26.80 1.17
N ILE A 585 1.38 25.62 1.21
CA ILE A 585 1.66 24.87 2.42
C ILE A 585 3.15 25.05 2.76
N GLY A 586 3.42 25.66 3.89
CA GLY A 586 4.78 25.94 4.35
C GLY A 586 5.30 24.90 5.32
N PHE A 587 6.47 24.77 5.34
CA PHE A 587 7.58 23.95 5.77
C PHE A 587 7.20 22.51 6.24
N GLY A 588 7.27 21.52 5.45
CA GLY A 588 6.97 20.12 5.82
C GLY A 588 7.97 19.53 6.83
N ALA A 589 7.81 19.86 8.12
CA ALA A 589 8.70 19.42 9.19
C ALA A 589 8.60 17.92 9.43
N TRP A 590 9.73 17.24 9.58
CA TRP A 590 9.77 15.77 9.78
C TRP A 590 9.35 15.30 11.18
N GLY A 591 9.25 16.20 12.14
CA GLY A 591 8.86 15.87 13.51
C GLY A 591 9.17 16.96 14.52
N VAL A 592 8.95 16.69 15.81
CA VAL A 592 9.05 17.68 16.89
C VAL A 592 10.44 18.30 17.04
N LEU A 593 11.49 17.57 16.68
CA LEU A 593 12.86 18.10 16.78
C LEU A 593 13.04 19.29 15.83
N GLU A 594 12.51 19.21 14.62
CA GLU A 594 12.54 20.30 13.66
C GLU A 594 11.61 21.46 14.07
N LEU A 595 10.51 21.16 14.75
CA LEU A 595 9.69 22.22 15.33
C LEU A 595 10.44 23.01 16.42
N ALA A 596 11.28 22.33 17.19
CA ALA A 596 12.03 22.91 18.30
C ALA A 596 13.25 23.69 17.86
N GLY A 597 13.98 23.24 16.85
CA GLY A 597 15.23 23.85 16.38
C GLY A 597 15.50 23.62 14.90
N SER A 598 16.41 24.38 14.32
CA SER A 598 16.82 24.26 12.93
C SER A 598 17.68 23.02 12.70
N ASN A 599 17.87 22.64 11.45
CA ASN A 599 18.78 21.57 11.07
C ASN A 599 20.18 21.78 11.63
N GLN A 600 20.66 23.04 11.70
CA GLN A 600 21.97 23.38 12.26
C GLN A 600 22.03 23.36 13.78
N ASP A 601 20.89 23.34 14.48
CA ASP A 601 20.86 23.25 15.94
C ASP A 601 21.15 21.83 16.41
N TYR A 602 20.54 20.85 15.78
CA TYR A 602 20.67 19.44 16.18
C TYR A 602 21.56 18.58 15.29
N LEU A 603 22.00 19.12 14.15
CA LEU A 603 22.95 18.51 13.23
C LEU A 603 24.04 19.54 12.87
N PRO A 604 25.02 19.79 13.75
CA PRO A 604 26.07 20.75 13.44
C PRO A 604 26.82 20.34 12.16
N PRO A 605 27.21 21.33 11.32
CA PRO A 605 27.74 21.07 9.99
C PRO A 605 29.08 20.33 9.98
N GLY A 606 29.29 19.51 8.94
CA GLY A 606 30.57 18.84 8.65
C GLY A 606 30.79 17.51 9.37
N PRO A 607 31.97 16.89 9.17
CA PRO A 607 32.25 15.53 9.67
C PRO A 607 32.14 15.36 11.18
N ALA A 608 32.51 16.41 11.94
CA ALA A 608 32.41 16.38 13.40
C ALA A 608 30.94 16.42 13.88
N GLY A 609 30.08 17.15 13.17
CA GLY A 609 28.64 17.24 13.49
C GLY A 609 27.90 15.93 13.31
N TYR A 610 28.18 15.23 12.23
CA TYR A 610 27.55 13.93 11.97
C TYR A 610 27.90 12.88 13.04
N LYS A 611 29.07 12.95 13.62
CA LYS A 611 29.50 12.08 14.75
C LYS A 611 28.86 12.49 16.09
N ARG A 612 28.54 13.79 16.29
CA ARG A 612 27.92 14.32 17.50
C ARG A 612 26.43 14.18 17.58
N GLN A 613 25.75 13.85 16.49
CA GLN A 613 24.30 13.78 16.36
C GLN A 613 23.55 13.10 17.54
N LYS A 614 24.20 12.17 18.25
CA LYS A 614 23.60 11.46 19.38
C LYS A 614 23.68 12.21 20.72
N GLU A 615 24.56 13.18 20.85
CA GLU A 615 24.83 13.86 22.12
C GLU A 615 24.17 15.23 22.20
N ASP A 616 24.19 16.00 21.08
CA ASP A 616 23.70 17.39 21.07
C ASP A 616 22.16 17.49 21.00
N VAL A 617 21.46 16.49 20.46
CA VAL A 617 20.00 16.42 20.48
C VAL A 617 19.42 16.39 21.91
N LYS A 618 20.20 15.98 22.88
CA LYS A 618 19.80 15.89 24.29
C LYS A 618 19.86 17.22 25.04
N GLU A 619 20.40 18.25 24.43
CA GLU A 619 20.60 19.54 25.09
C GLU A 619 20.05 20.72 24.25
N PRO A 620 18.71 20.81 24.08
CA PRO A 620 18.09 21.91 23.30
C PRO A 620 18.43 23.30 23.82
N ASP A 621 18.88 23.43 25.08
CA ASP A 621 19.39 24.68 25.63
C ASP A 621 20.65 25.18 24.91
N LYS A 622 21.35 24.30 24.21
CA LYS A 622 22.55 24.64 23.42
C LYS A 622 22.22 25.01 21.97
N PHE A 623 20.97 24.97 21.55
CA PHE A 623 20.55 25.31 20.20
C PHE A 623 20.91 26.78 19.89
N ARG A 624 21.90 26.97 18.96
CA ARG A 624 22.47 28.28 18.64
C ARG A 624 21.52 29.16 17.90
N GLU A 625 20.84 28.61 16.87
CA GLU A 625 19.85 29.33 16.06
C GLU A 625 18.68 29.76 16.94
N ARG A 626 18.17 28.87 17.79
CA ARG A 626 17.14 29.20 18.76
C ARG A 626 17.54 30.35 19.68
N LYS A 627 18.78 30.38 20.19
CA LYS A 627 19.32 31.49 21.00
C LYS A 627 19.43 32.78 20.21
N LYS A 628 19.84 32.71 18.95
CA LYS A 628 19.93 33.84 18.04
C LYS A 628 18.57 34.51 17.81
N HIS A 629 17.50 33.71 17.85
CA HIS A 629 16.11 34.17 17.68
C HIS A 629 15.37 34.41 19.00
N GLY A 630 16.10 34.74 20.07
CA GLY A 630 15.53 35.11 21.36
C GLY A 630 14.87 34.00 22.12
N GLY A 631 15.19 32.73 21.80
CA GLY A 631 14.62 31.53 22.41
C GLY A 631 13.39 30.98 21.70
N ASP A 632 12.95 31.60 20.62
CA ASP A 632 11.88 31.08 19.78
C ASP A 632 12.24 29.70 19.22
N SER A 633 11.30 28.77 19.29
CA SER A 633 11.41 27.52 18.52
C SER A 633 11.39 27.81 17.01
N GLN A 634 11.91 26.90 16.18
CA GLN A 634 11.88 27.10 14.72
C GLN A 634 10.47 27.35 14.21
N LEU A 635 9.49 26.56 14.67
CA LEU A 635 8.09 26.76 14.32
C LEU A 635 7.62 28.20 14.64
N VAL A 636 7.86 28.68 15.87
CA VAL A 636 7.44 30.03 16.29
C VAL A 636 8.14 31.10 15.46
N TYR A 637 9.42 30.95 15.22
CA TYR A 637 10.20 31.88 14.39
C TYR A 637 9.63 31.95 12.97
N LEU A 638 9.41 30.82 12.32
CA LEU A 638 8.82 30.78 10.96
C LEU A 638 7.43 31.43 10.92
N LEU A 639 6.54 31.11 11.88
CA LEU A 639 5.20 31.71 11.94
C LEU A 639 5.25 33.23 12.07
N LYS A 640 6.16 33.77 12.90
CA LYS A 640 6.38 35.21 13.03
C LYS A 640 6.86 35.82 11.72
N ARG A 641 7.80 35.17 11.02
CA ARG A 641 8.32 35.61 9.72
C ARG A 641 7.25 35.59 8.63
N PHE A 642 6.41 34.55 8.57
CA PHE A 642 5.31 34.47 7.61
C PHE A 642 4.27 35.56 7.85
N LYS A 643 3.91 35.83 9.11
CA LYS A 643 3.01 36.94 9.47
C LYS A 643 3.57 38.30 9.07
N GLN A 644 4.87 38.53 9.28
CA GLN A 644 5.54 39.75 8.86
C GLN A 644 5.52 39.90 7.34
N ALA A 645 5.83 38.82 6.61
CA ALA A 645 5.83 38.83 5.15
C ALA A 645 4.42 39.05 4.57
N GLU A 646 3.37 38.51 5.19
CA GLU A 646 1.97 38.79 4.85
C GLU A 646 1.66 40.29 4.99
N ALA A 647 2.05 40.91 6.10
CA ALA A 647 1.82 42.34 6.33
C ALA A 647 2.56 43.21 5.29
N GLN A 648 3.77 42.82 4.89
CA GLN A 648 4.54 43.51 3.87
C GLN A 648 3.95 43.36 2.45
N ALA A 649 3.48 42.14 2.13
CA ALA A 649 2.91 41.82 0.83
C ALA A 649 1.46 42.28 0.66
N GLY A 650 0.77 42.65 1.74
CA GLY A 650 -0.66 42.97 1.75
C GLY A 650 -1.57 41.80 1.41
N LYS A 651 -1.05 40.59 1.40
CA LYS A 651 -1.78 39.36 1.10
C LYS A 651 -1.13 38.14 1.81
N ARG A 652 -1.95 37.13 2.14
CA ARG A 652 -1.46 35.88 2.71
C ARG A 652 -0.57 35.12 1.72
N LEU A 653 0.64 34.76 2.15
CA LEU A 653 1.59 34.01 1.34
C LEU A 653 1.57 32.53 1.70
N VAL A 654 1.59 32.18 2.98
CA VAL A 654 1.52 30.81 3.48
C VAL A 654 0.17 30.58 4.15
N ASP A 655 -0.63 29.67 3.58
CA ASP A 655 -2.01 29.42 4.03
C ASP A 655 -2.09 28.33 5.10
N THR A 656 -1.16 27.39 5.04
CA THR A 656 -1.16 26.17 5.86
C THR A 656 0.25 25.85 6.33
N VAL A 657 0.39 25.41 7.57
CA VAL A 657 1.63 24.87 8.13
C VAL A 657 1.52 23.37 8.21
N ASP A 658 2.58 22.69 7.84
CA ASP A 658 2.65 21.25 7.69
C ASP A 658 3.69 20.62 8.62
N ILE A 659 3.32 19.46 9.17
CA ILE A 659 4.23 18.56 9.87
C ILE A 659 4.01 17.13 9.36
N HIS A 660 5.09 16.40 9.23
CA HIS A 660 5.05 14.95 9.09
C HIS A 660 5.04 14.30 10.48
N TRP A 661 4.08 13.42 10.72
CA TRP A 661 3.98 12.80 12.03
C TRP A 661 3.94 11.28 11.95
N TYR A 662 5.01 10.70 12.44
CA TYR A 662 5.19 9.28 12.59
C TYR A 662 5.48 9.01 14.07
N PRO A 663 4.52 8.55 14.88
CA PRO A 663 4.71 8.34 16.31
C PRO A 663 6.03 7.65 16.67
N GLU A 664 6.85 8.32 17.47
CA GLU A 664 8.16 7.83 17.92
C GLU A 664 8.03 7.15 19.29
N LEU A 665 7.04 6.27 19.38
CA LEU A 665 6.72 5.49 20.57
C LEU A 665 7.16 4.04 20.37
N TYR A 666 7.74 3.46 21.42
CA TYR A 666 8.34 2.12 21.39
C TYR A 666 7.82 1.28 22.54
N GLY A 667 7.41 0.06 22.24
CA GLY A 667 6.99 -0.93 23.23
C GLY A 667 7.65 -2.29 22.99
N LYS A 668 7.28 -3.27 23.81
CA LYS A 668 7.75 -4.65 23.62
C LYS A 668 6.61 -5.52 23.11
N ASP A 669 6.91 -6.37 22.13
CA ASP A 669 6.00 -7.42 21.68
C ASP A 669 5.97 -8.60 22.69
N ALA A 670 5.12 -9.60 22.45
CA ALA A 670 5.00 -10.78 23.30
C ALA A 670 6.30 -11.58 23.44
N LYS A 671 7.24 -11.42 22.51
CA LYS A 671 8.57 -12.03 22.57
C LYS A 671 9.58 -11.18 23.36
N GLY A 672 9.15 -10.00 23.84
CA GLY A 672 10.01 -9.04 24.53
C GLY A 672 10.91 -8.21 23.62
N GLU A 673 10.71 -8.28 22.31
CA GLU A 673 11.46 -7.48 21.34
C GLU A 673 10.95 -6.04 21.32
N LYS A 674 11.86 -5.06 21.34
CA LYS A 674 11.49 -3.66 21.27
C LYS A 674 11.07 -3.32 19.84
N ARG A 675 9.84 -2.81 19.71
CA ARG A 675 9.19 -2.44 18.46
C ARG A 675 8.74 -0.98 18.50
N ARG A 676 8.75 -0.34 17.35
CA ARG A 676 8.06 0.93 17.15
C ARG A 676 6.58 0.67 16.93
N VAL A 677 5.70 1.50 17.45
CA VAL A 677 4.23 1.33 17.29
C VAL A 677 3.78 1.34 15.83
N LEU A 678 4.62 1.80 14.91
CA LEU A 678 4.37 1.80 13.46
C LEU A 678 4.90 0.56 12.74
N ASP A 679 5.62 -0.34 13.41
CA ASP A 679 6.15 -1.55 12.78
C ASP A 679 4.98 -2.40 12.23
N ASP A 680 5.18 -2.93 11.01
CA ASP A 680 4.19 -3.79 10.37
C ASP A 680 4.38 -5.23 10.86
N ILE A 681 3.63 -5.59 11.88
CA ILE A 681 3.72 -6.90 12.51
C ILE A 681 2.33 -7.56 12.61
N PRO A 682 2.25 -8.89 12.56
CA PRO A 682 1.02 -9.61 12.82
C PRO A 682 0.42 -9.24 14.19
N TYR A 683 -0.88 -9.44 14.33
CA TYR A 683 -1.57 -9.15 15.59
C TYR A 683 -0.88 -9.80 16.78
N ASP A 684 -0.45 -8.99 17.72
CA ASP A 684 0.08 -9.35 19.03
C ASP A 684 -0.73 -8.62 20.09
N LYS A 685 -1.44 -9.35 20.96
CA LYS A 685 -2.39 -8.76 21.92
C LYS A 685 -1.73 -7.72 22.84
N ALA A 686 -0.52 -7.99 23.30
CA ALA A 686 0.20 -7.08 24.20
C ALA A 686 0.63 -5.81 23.46
N PHE A 687 1.18 -5.97 22.28
CA PHE A 687 1.66 -4.86 21.45
C PHE A 687 0.52 -4.05 20.85
N ALA A 688 -0.57 -4.69 20.42
CA ALA A 688 -1.77 -4.01 19.93
C ALA A 688 -2.37 -3.08 21.00
N ARG A 689 -2.32 -3.45 22.27
CA ARG A 689 -2.70 -2.56 23.39
C ARG A 689 -1.85 -1.29 23.40
N LEU A 690 -0.55 -1.41 23.21
CA LEU A 690 0.36 -0.26 23.16
C LEU A 690 0.12 0.61 21.91
N GLN A 691 -0.21 -0.01 20.77
CA GLN A 691 -0.61 0.73 19.58
C GLN A 691 -1.93 1.50 19.80
N TRP A 692 -2.91 0.93 20.52
CA TRP A 692 -4.12 1.65 20.91
C TRP A 692 -3.84 2.81 21.89
N GLU A 693 -2.91 2.63 22.83
CA GLU A 693 -2.47 3.73 23.69
C GLU A 693 -1.77 4.84 22.92
N SER A 694 -0.96 4.49 21.91
CA SER A 694 -0.16 5.45 21.17
C SER A 694 -0.98 6.48 20.40
N ILE A 695 -2.20 6.14 19.94
CA ILE A 695 -3.03 7.11 19.22
C ILE A 695 -3.55 8.26 20.09
N ARG A 696 -3.49 8.13 21.41
CA ARG A 696 -3.82 9.21 22.35
C ARG A 696 -2.86 10.40 22.23
N GLU A 697 -1.65 10.17 21.75
CA GLU A 697 -0.66 11.22 21.44
C GLU A 697 -1.21 12.30 20.48
N TRP A 698 -2.14 11.94 19.61
CA TRP A 698 -2.72 12.85 18.67
C TRP A 698 -3.64 13.92 19.29
N TYR A 699 -4.37 13.58 20.36
CA TYR A 699 -5.49 14.40 20.84
C TYR A 699 -5.63 14.52 22.35
N ASP A 700 -5.12 13.55 23.16
CA ASP A 700 -5.44 13.44 24.58
C ASP A 700 -4.41 14.16 25.45
N PRO A 701 -4.78 15.27 26.11
CA PRO A 701 -3.86 16.01 26.96
C PRO A 701 -3.43 15.27 28.24
N SER A 702 -4.14 14.21 28.60
CA SER A 702 -3.77 13.36 29.72
C SER A 702 -2.74 12.26 29.38
N PHE A 703 -2.50 12.03 28.08
CA PHE A 703 -1.58 11.00 27.64
C PHE A 703 -0.13 11.34 28.00
N GLN A 704 0.56 10.37 28.58
CA GLN A 704 1.98 10.43 28.89
C GLN A 704 2.62 9.09 28.54
N PRO A 705 3.78 9.08 27.88
CA PRO A 705 4.54 7.84 27.71
C PRO A 705 4.86 7.19 29.07
N THR A 706 4.88 5.87 29.05
CA THR A 706 5.10 5.01 30.23
C THR A 706 6.38 4.19 30.06
N ALA A 707 6.76 3.41 31.06
CA ALA A 707 7.87 2.46 30.96
C ALA A 707 7.59 1.33 29.95
N GLU A 708 6.31 1.05 29.64
CA GLU A 708 5.91 0.05 28.64
C GLU A 708 5.80 0.66 27.24
N LEU A 709 5.53 1.97 27.14
CA LEU A 709 5.42 2.72 25.89
C LEU A 709 6.33 3.94 25.96
N GLU A 710 7.58 3.73 25.60
CA GLU A 710 8.64 4.73 25.74
C GLU A 710 8.64 5.74 24.58
N SER A 711 8.96 7.00 24.87
CA SER A 711 9.30 8.01 23.87
C SER A 711 10.65 8.65 24.19
N TRP A 712 11.50 8.79 23.18
CA TRP A 712 12.78 9.49 23.36
C TRP A 712 12.58 11.00 23.56
N THR A 713 11.51 11.57 23.03
CA THR A 713 11.19 13.00 23.17
C THR A 713 10.63 13.35 24.54
N ALA A 714 10.03 12.36 25.23
CA ALA A 714 9.52 12.51 26.59
C ALA A 714 10.55 12.20 27.69
N GLY A 715 11.79 11.90 27.30
CA GLY A 715 12.91 11.64 28.22
C GLY A 715 13.51 12.92 28.83
N SER A 716 14.84 13.04 28.81
CA SER A 716 15.58 14.15 29.43
C SER A 716 15.23 15.55 28.90
N ASN A 717 14.64 15.64 27.72
CA ASN A 717 14.29 16.92 27.06
C ASN A 717 12.77 17.14 26.99
N ARG A 718 12.03 16.56 27.92
CA ARG A 718 10.57 16.58 27.95
C ARG A 718 9.98 17.98 27.85
N GLU A 719 10.52 18.94 28.59
CA GLU A 719 10.04 20.33 28.61
C GLU A 719 10.18 21.05 27.26
N MET A 720 11.11 20.62 26.40
CA MET A 720 11.39 21.27 25.13
C MET A 720 10.89 20.48 23.90
N LEU A 721 10.82 19.17 23.99
CA LEU A 721 10.50 18.32 22.83
C LEU A 721 9.14 17.63 22.97
N TRP A 722 8.65 17.37 24.20
CA TRP A 722 7.37 16.73 24.41
C TRP A 722 6.27 17.74 24.76
N GLN A 723 6.39 18.40 25.92
CA GLN A 723 5.33 19.25 26.46
C GLN A 723 4.84 20.35 25.51
N PRO A 724 5.69 21.06 24.74
CA PRO A 724 5.22 22.12 23.86
C PRO A 724 4.38 21.61 22.67
N TYR A 725 4.56 20.36 22.25
CA TYR A 725 4.00 19.82 21.03
C TYR A 725 3.01 18.67 21.22
N HIS A 726 2.73 18.29 22.47
CA HIS A 726 1.80 17.20 22.77
C HIS A 726 0.64 17.66 23.64
N PRO A 727 -0.59 17.16 23.39
CA PRO A 727 -0.95 16.30 22.25
C PRO A 727 -0.79 17.05 20.92
N ILE A 728 -0.41 16.32 19.87
CA ILE A 728 0.11 16.91 18.63
C ILE A 728 -0.84 17.93 18.01
N ILE A 729 -2.10 17.57 17.75
CA ILE A 729 -3.01 18.45 17.02
C ILE A 729 -3.42 19.68 17.87
N PRO A 730 -3.90 19.54 19.12
CA PRO A 730 -4.27 20.68 19.95
C PRO A 730 -3.10 21.63 20.25
N ALA A 731 -1.90 21.06 20.53
CA ALA A 731 -0.74 21.88 20.87
C ALA A 731 -0.25 22.69 19.66
N LEU A 732 -0.14 22.08 18.51
CA LEU A 732 0.27 22.77 17.28
C LEU A 732 -0.75 23.83 16.86
N ARG A 733 -2.05 23.53 16.95
CA ARG A 733 -3.10 24.52 16.68
C ARG A 733 -2.95 25.73 17.59
N LYS A 734 -2.76 25.53 18.90
CA LYS A 734 -2.55 26.62 19.85
C LYS A 734 -1.34 27.50 19.49
N ILE A 735 -0.24 26.90 19.07
CA ILE A 735 0.96 27.63 18.63
C ILE A 735 0.64 28.45 17.36
N VAL A 736 0.03 27.81 16.35
CA VAL A 736 -0.31 28.46 15.08
C VAL A 736 -1.27 29.63 15.32
N ASP A 737 -2.34 29.44 16.09
CA ASP A 737 -3.33 30.48 16.38
C ASP A 737 -2.74 31.65 17.17
N THR A 738 -1.73 31.37 18.02
CA THR A 738 -1.03 32.41 18.79
C THR A 738 -0.14 33.29 17.90
N TYR A 739 0.66 32.69 17.04
CA TYR A 739 1.72 33.40 16.33
C TYR A 739 1.36 33.80 14.89
N TYR A 740 0.48 33.03 14.23
CA TYR A 740 0.01 33.34 12.88
C TYR A 740 -1.48 32.95 12.72
N PRO A 741 -2.41 33.69 13.35
CA PRO A 741 -3.84 33.34 13.38
C PRO A 741 -4.43 33.23 11.96
N GLY A 742 -5.39 32.28 11.81
CA GLY A 742 -6.05 31.97 10.55
C GLY A 742 -5.26 31.00 9.64
N THR A 743 -4.04 30.63 9.98
CA THR A 743 -3.28 29.59 9.28
C THR A 743 -3.87 28.23 9.57
N LYS A 744 -3.93 27.39 8.56
CA LYS A 744 -4.39 26.01 8.69
C LYS A 744 -3.27 25.08 9.15
N LEU A 745 -3.64 23.91 9.71
CA LEU A 745 -2.70 22.88 10.11
C LEU A 745 -2.88 21.64 9.21
N ALA A 746 -1.79 21.17 8.63
CA ALA A 746 -1.72 19.95 7.84
C ALA A 746 -0.78 18.92 8.47
N ILE A 747 -1.05 17.65 8.19
CA ILE A 747 -0.18 16.52 8.45
C ILE A 747 -0.04 15.77 7.12
N ASN A 748 0.88 16.24 6.28
CA ASN A 748 1.01 15.76 4.90
C ASN A 748 1.69 14.41 4.77
N GLU A 749 2.31 13.94 5.84
CA GLU A 749 2.76 12.55 5.96
C GLU A 749 2.44 12.02 7.35
N TYR A 750 1.76 10.89 7.39
CA TYR A 750 1.54 10.15 8.64
C TYR A 750 1.34 8.66 8.36
N ASP A 751 1.53 7.87 9.39
CA ASP A 751 1.15 6.46 9.44
C ASP A 751 0.48 6.12 10.78
N SER A 752 -0.28 5.04 10.79
CA SER A 752 -0.94 4.49 11.99
C SER A 752 -0.46 3.08 12.34
N GLY A 753 0.53 2.56 11.60
CA GLY A 753 1.13 1.26 11.81
C GLY A 753 0.35 0.08 11.23
N SER A 754 1.06 -1.04 11.08
CA SER A 754 0.54 -2.35 10.66
C SER A 754 -0.40 -2.32 9.44
N PRO A 755 0.01 -1.74 8.30
CA PRO A 755 -0.86 -1.56 7.14
C PRO A 755 -1.34 -2.87 6.51
N GLU A 756 -0.57 -3.94 6.60
CA GLU A 756 -0.90 -5.26 6.05
C GLU A 756 -1.77 -6.11 6.98
N HIS A 757 -1.97 -5.66 8.22
CA HIS A 757 -2.68 -6.41 9.25
C HIS A 757 -3.99 -5.73 9.65
N TYR A 758 -4.95 -6.55 10.02
CA TYR A 758 -6.30 -6.09 10.30
C TYR A 758 -6.37 -5.09 11.47
N HIS A 759 -5.60 -5.30 12.55
CA HIS A 759 -5.59 -4.37 13.68
C HIS A 759 -5.12 -2.96 13.29
N GLY A 760 -4.21 -2.84 12.32
CA GLY A 760 -3.82 -1.56 11.75
C GLY A 760 -4.97 -0.83 11.05
N ALA A 761 -5.90 -1.57 10.43
CA ALA A 761 -7.11 -0.97 9.86
C ALA A 761 -8.01 -0.35 10.94
N LEU A 762 -8.18 -1.00 12.08
CA LEU A 762 -8.99 -0.45 13.17
C LEU A 762 -8.35 0.80 13.78
N ILE A 763 -7.05 0.77 14.00
CA ILE A 763 -6.28 1.94 14.45
C ILE A 763 -6.42 3.08 13.44
N ARG A 764 -6.31 2.78 12.14
CA ARG A 764 -6.54 3.76 11.07
C ARG A 764 -7.95 4.35 11.12
N ALA A 765 -8.98 3.53 11.30
CA ALA A 765 -10.34 4.01 11.42
C ALA A 765 -10.51 4.97 12.62
N ALA A 766 -9.86 4.67 13.74
CA ALA A 766 -9.85 5.55 14.90
C ALA A 766 -9.09 6.87 14.63
N VAL A 767 -7.91 6.82 14.01
CA VAL A 767 -7.11 8.01 13.68
C VAL A 767 -7.87 8.96 12.74
N LEU A 768 -8.56 8.44 11.72
CA LEU A 768 -9.40 9.25 10.85
C LEU A 768 -10.55 9.93 11.62
N GLY A 769 -11.15 9.22 12.57
CA GLY A 769 -12.15 9.79 13.49
C GLY A 769 -11.57 10.88 14.38
N ILE A 770 -10.37 10.71 14.91
CA ILE A 770 -9.63 11.70 15.69
C ILE A 770 -9.36 12.97 14.88
N PHE A 771 -8.97 12.84 13.60
CA PHE A 771 -8.77 14.00 12.73
C PHE A 771 -10.05 14.82 12.51
N MET A 772 -11.20 14.14 12.42
CA MET A 772 -12.50 14.81 12.39
C MET A 772 -12.75 15.55 13.72
N GLN A 773 -12.55 14.88 14.85
CA GLN A 773 -12.76 15.42 16.19
C GLN A 773 -11.91 16.66 16.44
N GLU A 774 -10.63 16.59 16.09
CA GLU A 774 -9.66 17.66 16.34
C GLU A 774 -9.69 18.76 15.28
N ASN A 775 -10.69 18.77 14.40
CA ASN A 775 -10.82 19.78 13.34
C ASN A 775 -9.53 20.00 12.53
N LEU A 776 -8.83 18.93 12.19
CA LEU A 776 -7.64 18.99 11.37
C LEU A 776 -8.01 19.43 9.95
N TYR A 777 -7.20 20.29 9.33
CA TYR A 777 -7.49 20.80 7.99
C TYR A 777 -7.13 19.80 6.90
N MET A 778 -5.95 19.18 6.98
CA MET A 778 -5.46 18.24 5.96
C MET A 778 -4.66 17.12 6.62
N ALA A 779 -4.83 15.91 6.11
CA ALA A 779 -3.98 14.77 6.45
C ALA A 779 -3.77 13.89 5.21
N GLN A 780 -2.53 13.42 4.99
CA GLN A 780 -2.20 12.58 3.84
C GLN A 780 -1.39 11.38 4.29
N ASN A 781 -2.00 10.20 4.17
CA ASN A 781 -1.33 8.98 4.57
C ASN A 781 -0.22 8.58 3.60
N TRP A 782 0.88 8.01 4.14
CA TRP A 782 2.04 7.66 3.33
C TRP A 782 1.87 6.34 2.56
N HIS A 783 1.21 5.32 3.14
CA HIS A 783 1.25 3.93 2.64
C HIS A 783 -0.08 3.40 2.06
N GLN A 784 -1.00 4.21 1.57
CA GLN A 784 -2.38 3.78 1.34
C GLN A 784 -2.82 3.78 -0.11
N THR A 785 -2.36 2.82 -0.89
CA THR A 785 -2.77 2.77 -2.30
C THR A 785 -3.12 1.39 -2.83
N GLU A 786 -3.02 0.36 -1.98
CA GLU A 786 -3.14 -1.03 -2.40
C GLU A 786 -4.33 -1.72 -1.73
N SER A 787 -5.27 -2.22 -2.53
CA SER A 787 -6.51 -2.85 -2.05
C SER A 787 -6.31 -4.19 -1.32
N ASN A 788 -5.11 -4.76 -1.43
CA ASN A 788 -4.71 -5.95 -0.68
C ASN A 788 -4.26 -5.65 0.77
N LYS A 789 -4.29 -4.38 1.20
CA LYS A 789 -3.96 -3.97 2.58
C LYS A 789 -5.23 -3.62 3.36
N PHE A 790 -5.32 -4.07 4.59
CA PHE A 790 -6.49 -3.82 5.43
C PHE A 790 -6.73 -2.33 5.70
N THR A 791 -5.68 -1.54 5.88
CA THR A 791 -5.80 -0.10 6.10
C THR A 791 -6.42 0.66 4.93
N TYR A 792 -6.34 0.14 3.70
CA TYR A 792 -7.07 0.65 2.54
C TYR A 792 -8.59 0.63 2.77
N TRP A 793 -9.11 -0.45 3.34
CA TRP A 793 -10.53 -0.61 3.61
C TRP A 793 -11.02 0.27 4.76
N ALA A 794 -10.16 0.58 5.73
CA ALA A 794 -10.44 1.60 6.73
C ALA A 794 -10.57 3.00 6.11
N GLN A 795 -9.71 3.35 5.15
CA GLN A 795 -9.81 4.60 4.40
C GLN A 795 -11.11 4.65 3.58
N LYS A 796 -11.44 3.55 2.90
CA LYS A 796 -12.66 3.40 2.11
C LYS A 796 -13.92 3.53 2.98
N LEU A 797 -13.91 3.02 4.22
CA LEU A 797 -15.01 3.16 5.18
C LEU A 797 -15.40 4.62 5.42
N TYR A 798 -14.45 5.54 5.37
CA TYR A 798 -14.70 6.97 5.53
C TYR A 798 -14.92 7.68 4.19
N GLY A 799 -14.13 7.37 3.18
CA GLY A 799 -14.06 8.12 1.94
C GLY A 799 -15.04 7.69 0.84
N ASN A 800 -15.40 6.39 0.82
CA ASN A 800 -16.30 5.83 -0.20
C ASN A 800 -16.91 4.51 0.28
N TYR A 801 -17.65 4.54 1.38
CA TYR A 801 -18.13 3.33 2.05
C TYR A 801 -19.12 2.48 1.24
N ASP A 802 -19.87 3.09 0.34
CA ASP A 802 -20.88 2.41 -0.51
C ASP A 802 -20.37 2.11 -1.94
N GLY A 803 -19.11 2.46 -2.23
CA GLY A 803 -18.55 2.33 -3.58
C GLY A 803 -19.15 3.28 -4.62
N LYS A 804 -20.00 4.23 -4.22
CA LYS A 804 -20.73 5.18 -5.08
C LYS A 804 -20.32 6.64 -4.83
N GLY A 805 -19.31 6.87 -4.01
CA GLY A 805 -18.79 8.17 -3.66
C GLY A 805 -19.37 8.76 -2.37
N SER A 806 -20.17 8.02 -1.60
CA SER A 806 -20.65 8.48 -0.30
C SER A 806 -19.54 8.44 0.73
N ARG A 807 -19.37 9.52 1.48
CA ARG A 807 -18.31 9.70 2.48
C ARG A 807 -18.84 10.17 3.84
N VAL A 808 -18.01 10.00 4.85
CA VAL A 808 -18.20 10.66 6.14
C VAL A 808 -17.78 12.12 6.00
N GLY A 809 -18.65 13.06 6.33
CA GLY A 809 -18.37 14.48 6.16
C GLY A 809 -19.55 15.36 6.60
N GLY A 810 -19.45 16.67 6.35
CA GLY A 810 -20.35 17.70 6.87
C GLY A 810 -19.85 18.20 8.22
N LYS A 811 -20.70 18.32 9.23
CA LYS A 811 -20.32 18.80 10.55
C LYS A 811 -19.98 17.66 11.50
N PHE A 812 -18.89 17.80 12.23
CA PHE A 812 -18.55 16.90 13.32
C PHE A 812 -19.60 16.98 14.43
N VAL A 813 -19.98 15.83 14.95
CA VAL A 813 -20.92 15.70 16.06
C VAL A 813 -20.19 14.99 17.21
N PRO A 814 -19.93 15.67 18.33
CA PRO A 814 -19.36 15.03 19.50
C PRO A 814 -20.18 13.80 19.91
N SER A 815 -19.51 12.70 20.14
CA SER A 815 -20.17 11.44 20.52
C SER A 815 -19.46 10.77 21.68
N GLN A 816 -20.21 10.08 22.51
CA GLN A 816 -19.69 9.39 23.68
C GLN A 816 -20.36 8.05 23.87
N SER A 817 -19.55 7.03 24.09
CA SER A 817 -19.98 5.68 24.47
C SER A 817 -19.93 5.47 25.97
N SER A 818 -20.90 4.73 26.50
CA SER A 818 -20.85 4.24 27.88
C SER A 818 -19.88 3.06 28.08
N GLN A 819 -19.39 2.47 26.97
CA GLN A 819 -18.44 1.35 26.97
C GLN A 819 -17.05 1.85 26.54
N PRO A 820 -16.01 1.71 27.38
CA PRO A 820 -14.67 2.24 27.10
C PRO A 820 -13.99 1.62 25.86
N ASP A 821 -14.34 0.38 25.55
CA ASP A 821 -13.79 -0.31 24.39
C ASP A 821 -14.45 0.06 23.07
N LEU A 822 -15.53 0.87 23.11
CA LEU A 822 -16.22 1.36 21.92
C LEU A 822 -15.86 2.82 21.66
N LEU A 823 -14.97 3.07 20.70
CA LEU A 823 -14.73 4.43 20.19
C LEU A 823 -15.86 4.84 19.25
N THR A 824 -16.23 6.11 19.30
CA THR A 824 -17.36 6.64 18.52
C THR A 824 -16.98 7.96 17.87
N PHE A 825 -17.27 8.09 16.58
CA PHE A 825 -17.04 9.30 15.78
C PHE A 825 -18.27 9.57 14.94
N ALA A 826 -18.82 10.77 15.00
CA ALA A 826 -20.04 11.08 14.29
C ALA A 826 -19.94 12.35 13.46
N ALA A 827 -20.65 12.35 12.36
CA ALA A 827 -20.79 13.49 11.45
C ALA A 827 -22.23 13.63 11.01
N THR A 828 -22.64 14.84 10.66
CA THR A 828 -23.97 15.10 10.10
C THR A 828 -23.91 16.01 8.88
N SER A 829 -24.76 15.70 7.90
CA SER A 829 -25.04 16.56 6.76
C SER A 829 -26.55 16.76 6.69
N GLY A 830 -27.04 17.89 7.21
CA GLY A 830 -28.46 18.13 7.44
C GLY A 830 -29.01 17.15 8.49
N ALA A 831 -30.06 16.42 8.14
CA ALA A 831 -30.69 15.43 9.00
C ALA A 831 -30.01 14.03 8.95
N ARG A 832 -29.01 13.85 8.08
CA ARG A 832 -28.37 12.54 7.87
C ARG A 832 -27.12 12.43 8.71
N PHE A 833 -27.00 11.33 9.46
CA PHE A 833 -25.86 11.03 10.31
C PHE A 833 -24.99 9.95 9.67
N ARG A 834 -23.67 10.08 9.93
CA ARG A 834 -22.65 9.05 9.67
C ARG A 834 -21.91 8.84 10.98
N ILE A 835 -22.06 7.61 11.54
CA ILE A 835 -21.54 7.31 12.86
C ILE A 835 -20.63 6.10 12.73
N VAL A 836 -19.35 6.27 13.04
CA VAL A 836 -18.37 5.20 13.02
C VAL A 836 -18.17 4.72 14.46
N LEU A 837 -18.36 3.42 14.64
CA LEU A 837 -18.17 2.70 15.90
C LEU A 837 -16.98 1.77 15.73
N VAL A 838 -15.98 1.85 16.61
CA VAL A 838 -14.79 0.99 16.57
C VAL A 838 -14.70 0.22 17.87
N ASN A 839 -14.95 -1.09 17.81
CA ASN A 839 -14.81 -1.98 18.97
C ASN A 839 -13.36 -2.46 19.08
N LYS A 840 -12.67 -2.00 20.13
CA LYS A 840 -11.29 -2.38 20.44
C LYS A 840 -11.18 -3.72 21.17
N ASN A 841 -12.30 -4.24 21.70
CA ASN A 841 -12.31 -5.51 22.43
C ASN A 841 -12.17 -6.69 21.44
N PRO A 842 -11.11 -7.51 21.53
CA PRO A 842 -10.92 -8.61 20.59
C PRO A 842 -11.78 -9.84 20.91
N GLU A 843 -12.43 -9.90 22.06
CA GLU A 843 -13.11 -11.10 22.54
C GLU A 843 -14.64 -10.93 22.57
N GLU A 844 -15.13 -9.70 22.75
CA GLU A 844 -16.55 -9.46 23.05
C GLU A 844 -17.18 -8.52 22.00
N ARG A 845 -18.35 -8.93 21.53
CA ARG A 845 -19.19 -8.06 20.70
C ARG A 845 -19.86 -7.00 21.58
N ILE A 846 -20.17 -5.86 21.01
CA ILE A 846 -20.86 -4.76 21.68
C ILE A 846 -22.23 -4.53 21.03
N GLU A 847 -23.30 -4.64 21.84
CA GLU A 847 -24.64 -4.24 21.45
C GLU A 847 -24.83 -2.75 21.76
N ALA A 848 -24.67 -1.92 20.74
CA ALA A 848 -24.72 -0.48 20.87
C ALA A 848 -26.13 0.05 20.55
N THR A 849 -26.68 0.86 21.45
CA THR A 849 -27.88 1.68 21.21
C THR A 849 -27.42 3.12 20.98
N VAL A 850 -27.62 3.62 19.77
CA VAL A 850 -27.31 5.00 19.39
C VAL A 850 -28.58 5.83 19.47
N ALA A 851 -28.56 6.89 20.28
CA ALA A 851 -29.63 7.86 20.38
C ALA A 851 -29.41 8.99 19.34
N LEU A 852 -30.32 9.14 18.42
CA LEU A 852 -30.29 10.21 17.42
C LEU A 852 -30.99 11.47 17.96
N PRO A 853 -30.53 12.68 17.60
CA PRO A 853 -31.20 13.92 17.95
C PRO A 853 -32.59 14.10 17.30
N SER A 854 -32.82 13.39 16.21
CA SER A 854 -34.11 13.36 15.50
C SER A 854 -34.37 11.96 14.93
N PRO A 855 -35.65 11.55 14.83
CA PRO A 855 -36.00 10.25 14.26
C PRO A 855 -35.51 10.11 12.81
N ALA A 856 -34.98 8.94 12.50
CA ALA A 856 -34.71 8.48 11.14
C ALA A 856 -35.59 7.26 10.86
N SER A 857 -35.90 6.96 9.60
CA SER A 857 -36.73 5.81 9.26
C SER A 857 -35.91 4.54 9.04
N ARG A 858 -34.77 4.70 8.39
CA ARG A 858 -33.88 3.59 7.98
C ARG A 858 -32.41 3.99 8.16
N TYR A 859 -31.58 2.97 8.25
CA TYR A 859 -30.14 3.13 8.22
C TYR A 859 -29.49 1.97 7.47
N ARG A 860 -28.26 2.21 7.00
CA ARG A 860 -27.37 1.16 6.50
C ARG A 860 -26.15 1.08 7.41
N THR A 861 -25.60 -0.10 7.50
CA THR A 861 -24.30 -0.32 8.17
C THR A 861 -23.29 -0.82 7.16
N TYR A 862 -22.06 -0.41 7.35
CA TYR A 862 -20.91 -0.90 6.60
C TYR A 862 -19.91 -1.42 7.61
N THR A 863 -19.70 -2.73 7.62
CA THR A 863 -18.86 -3.43 8.60
C THR A 863 -17.52 -3.77 7.99
N LEU A 864 -16.45 -3.42 8.71
CA LEU A 864 -15.08 -3.86 8.51
C LEU A 864 -14.71 -4.82 9.65
N SER A 865 -14.35 -6.08 9.31
CA SER A 865 -14.00 -7.13 10.26
C SER A 865 -12.98 -8.07 9.64
N GLU A 866 -12.06 -8.60 10.43
CA GLU A 866 -11.06 -9.57 9.96
C GLU A 866 -11.72 -10.79 9.29
N THR A 867 -12.80 -11.27 9.89
CA THR A 867 -13.55 -12.44 9.37
C THR A 867 -14.27 -12.16 8.05
N LEU A 868 -14.42 -10.91 7.65
CA LEU A 868 -14.93 -10.52 6.33
C LEU A 868 -13.84 -10.49 5.26
N GLY A 869 -12.56 -10.47 5.65
CA GLY A 869 -11.47 -10.25 4.73
C GLY A 869 -11.42 -8.81 4.20
N LEU A 870 -10.83 -8.62 3.02
CA LEU A 870 -10.60 -7.30 2.41
C LEU A 870 -11.86 -6.76 1.75
N ARG A 871 -12.85 -6.35 2.55
CA ARG A 871 -14.11 -5.76 2.08
C ARG A 871 -14.86 -4.98 3.17
N LEU A 872 -15.89 -4.26 2.73
CA LEU A 872 -16.95 -3.73 3.60
C LEU A 872 -18.23 -4.52 3.37
N LEU A 873 -18.88 -4.97 4.44
CA LEU A 873 -20.21 -5.60 4.35
C LEU A 873 -21.30 -4.56 4.57
N GLU A 874 -22.11 -4.32 3.56
CA GLU A 874 -23.33 -3.51 3.68
C GLU A 874 -24.48 -4.35 4.27
N ASP A 875 -25.19 -3.76 5.23
CA ASP A 875 -26.42 -4.29 5.78
C ASP A 875 -27.45 -3.18 5.99
N GLN A 876 -28.71 -3.52 6.21
CA GLN A 876 -29.81 -2.57 6.37
C GLN A 876 -30.54 -2.82 7.69
N GLY A 877 -31.03 -1.74 8.31
CA GLY A 877 -31.82 -1.79 9.50
C GLY A 877 -32.88 -0.69 9.55
N GLU A 878 -33.87 -0.91 10.39
CA GLU A 878 -34.91 0.07 10.67
C GLU A 878 -34.68 0.65 12.06
N THR A 879 -34.95 1.92 12.19
CA THR A 879 -34.84 2.60 13.50
C THR A 879 -36.07 2.32 14.34
N ARG A 880 -35.90 2.36 15.66
CA ARG A 880 -37.00 2.33 16.62
C ARG A 880 -37.18 3.74 17.20
N GLY A 881 -37.94 4.57 16.48
CA GLY A 881 -38.09 5.98 16.80
C GLY A 881 -36.78 6.74 16.57
N ASP A 882 -36.19 7.29 17.62
CA ASP A 882 -34.92 8.01 17.63
C ASP A 882 -33.71 7.11 17.95
N ARG A 883 -33.87 5.79 17.99
CA ARG A 883 -32.83 4.85 18.40
C ARG A 883 -32.45 3.87 17.30
N ILE A 884 -31.15 3.65 17.16
CA ILE A 884 -30.54 2.62 16.33
C ILE A 884 -29.91 1.58 17.26
N ALA A 885 -30.31 0.32 17.09
CA ALA A 885 -29.65 -0.81 17.74
C ALA A 885 -28.74 -1.52 16.72
N VAL A 886 -27.45 -1.63 17.04
CA VAL A 886 -26.47 -2.27 16.16
C VAL A 886 -25.53 -3.16 16.97
N VAL A 887 -25.17 -4.30 16.39
CA VAL A 887 -24.13 -5.18 16.96
C VAL A 887 -22.81 -4.84 16.29
N VAL A 888 -21.82 -4.43 17.09
CA VAL A 888 -20.44 -4.25 16.64
C VAL A 888 -19.67 -5.52 17.00
N PRO A 889 -19.21 -6.31 16.00
CA PRO A 889 -18.49 -7.55 16.27
C PRO A 889 -17.24 -7.32 17.12
N PRO A 890 -16.67 -8.37 17.73
CA PRO A 890 -15.38 -8.26 18.38
C PRO A 890 -14.35 -7.70 17.39
N TYR A 891 -13.55 -6.77 17.86
CA TYR A 891 -12.44 -6.18 17.09
C TYR A 891 -12.86 -5.79 15.68
N ALA A 892 -13.84 -4.92 15.56
CA ALA A 892 -14.42 -4.51 14.28
C ALA A 892 -14.78 -3.02 14.25
N ALA A 893 -14.92 -2.48 13.03
CA ALA A 893 -15.46 -1.14 12.82
C ALA A 893 -16.78 -1.21 12.06
N VAL A 894 -17.77 -0.42 12.48
CA VAL A 894 -19.08 -0.32 11.84
C VAL A 894 -19.41 1.14 11.59
N LEU A 895 -19.63 1.50 10.34
CA LEU A 895 -20.21 2.79 9.97
C LEU A 895 -21.74 2.63 9.88
N ILE A 896 -22.48 3.48 10.57
CA ILE A 896 -23.92 3.65 10.47
C ILE A 896 -24.19 4.88 9.59
N ALA A 897 -24.97 4.70 8.52
CA ALA A 897 -25.41 5.75 7.63
C ALA A 897 -26.95 5.86 7.70
N THR A 898 -27.49 6.93 8.28
CA THR A 898 -28.95 7.17 8.27
C THR A 898 -29.39 7.71 6.92
N GLU A 899 -30.62 7.35 6.50
CA GLU A 899 -31.23 7.75 5.23
C GLU A 899 -32.14 8.97 5.40
#